data_2afc19e31231337475d05d5c93a7f196
#
_entry.id   2afc19e31231337475d05d5c93a7f196
#
_cell.length_a   1.000
_cell.length_b   1.000
_cell.length_c   1.000
_cell.angle_alpha   90.00
_cell.angle_beta   90.00
_cell.angle_gamma   90.00
#
_symmetry.space_group_name_H-M   'P 1'
#
loop_
_entity.id
_entity.type
_entity.pdbx_description
1 polymer ?
#
loop_
_entity_poly.entity_id
_entity_poly.type
_entity_poly.pdbx_seq_one_letter_code
_entity_poly.pdbx_strand_id
1 'polypeptide(L)'
;MTTQFKLNTHRLFNLNIILLSLLSASCYAEGMTSAELPQVNVNAHKDKSSRDLQAKDVLGDGDVLTAHDLKTKRAVSLGQTLEKVGGVQNAGFGPNTGLPQIRSLSGSRVYISENGMGVSDMAAISGNLPTMVNPFLADKITVLKSSAAVLYGGNAIGGAVDVDTGIIPHKLPEQDFGGKIELSGGYNTPHNEAFRFDGKTGNFAWHLDASNSQISGYHIPGSSKPDLCYDPANRLNSRLMWSCQITPVITEELNPGYYRYVHKGGRAWLNELEKKYGEHLDDSEMYKLNKPAWGNSADWIDNPLYDGSKEFRKTTVHAMRDDTPVREGRLGNSSLKNRSVSFGGSYIGERGHIGAAVSRSLYRSGIPGFSYYNIDGNGNRKLAAEPASVYSQQTRWLVDALYRPQSSWVDNVSFLTSYTDTPNTELLGSTKVNSLDSRTLQNRIELNHHFSSLFNGSIGADYKRRHTESSGLNGKRTGNYSYLPDTNSREYGIFVLENLKYRNYEASLGWRYGNVRHGLDLSSYKTARNTDSQKGLEKRSSLKYSLNSFHASTGWKPLPFWKINARYSRSQRAPEINELYASGSHYAQLASENHFSDSVLRPETARTWEFGNEFAWNGGKLRANYYQTRFNDYIYLSDVAHDGGNHLPTKYWRAADTRIQGLEIELTQLFDLKQYGQLELRLFADRVRNHADDKDSRNADSNRLRNDGYYMPNLPVSRYGLGASWNKGAWQIGSSLTRYAAAKHTGNMAAAYKEPSLGSYALLDAYVSHTQKHGRYSTEWFLDGRNLTNRTARAQNSILKYIAPLPGRSIRAGVKISL
;
A
#
# COMPACT_ATOMS: atom_id res chain seq x y z
N MET A 1 27.36 -35.53 -13.62
CA MET A 1 27.98 -34.58 -12.68
C MET A 1 26.96 -34.18 -11.65
N THR A 2 27.05 -34.84 -10.52
CA THR A 2 26.18 -34.73 -9.35
C THR A 2 26.70 -33.59 -8.48
N THR A 3 25.94 -32.48 -8.37
CA THR A 3 26.25 -31.40 -7.44
C THR A 3 25.33 -31.51 -6.22
N GLN A 4 25.93 -31.94 -5.11
CA GLN A 4 25.28 -32.08 -3.82
C GLN A 4 24.85 -30.71 -3.27
N PHE A 5 23.57 -30.56 -2.96
CA PHE A 5 23.03 -29.48 -2.14
C PHE A 5 23.37 -29.77 -0.67
N LYS A 6 24.33 -29.07 -0.11
CA LYS A 6 24.52 -29.01 1.34
C LYS A 6 23.45 -28.10 1.94
N LEU A 7 22.38 -28.68 2.45
CA LEU A 7 21.47 -28.02 3.38
C LEU A 7 22.22 -27.78 4.70
N ASN A 8 22.27 -26.53 5.12
CA ASN A 8 22.88 -26.14 6.38
C ASN A 8 21.92 -26.47 7.53
N THR A 9 21.93 -27.74 7.97
CA THR A 9 21.04 -28.32 8.97
C THR A 9 21.20 -27.76 10.38
N HIS A 10 22.33 -27.12 10.70
CA HIS A 10 22.58 -26.56 12.01
C HIS A 10 21.70 -25.36 12.42
N ARG A 11 21.15 -24.60 11.47
CA ARG A 11 20.27 -23.47 11.78
C ARG A 11 18.80 -23.87 11.98
N LEU A 12 18.39 -25.00 11.43
CA LEU A 12 17.07 -25.57 11.66
C LEU A 12 16.99 -26.33 12.98
N PHE A 13 18.11 -26.91 13.45
CA PHE A 13 18.18 -27.62 14.71
C PHE A 13 18.02 -26.70 15.93
N ASN A 14 18.59 -25.49 15.88
CA ASN A 14 18.45 -24.52 16.97
C ASN A 14 17.03 -23.94 17.10
N LEU A 15 16.26 -23.88 16.00
CA LEU A 15 14.86 -23.44 16.05
C LEU A 15 13.95 -24.52 16.68
N ASN A 16 14.25 -25.79 16.44
CA ASN A 16 13.51 -26.92 17.01
C ASN A 16 13.74 -27.06 18.52
N ILE A 17 14.92 -26.71 19.03
CA ILE A 17 15.23 -26.76 20.47
C ILE A 17 14.48 -25.64 21.20
N ILE A 18 14.34 -24.45 20.62
CA ILE A 18 13.56 -23.34 21.21
C ILE A 18 12.06 -23.66 21.21
N LEU A 19 11.54 -24.31 20.16
CA LEU A 19 10.14 -24.76 20.13
C LEU A 19 9.87 -25.89 21.14
N LEU A 20 10.80 -26.84 21.28
CA LEU A 20 10.68 -27.91 22.27
C LEU A 20 10.82 -27.42 23.72
N SER A 21 11.67 -26.42 23.98
CA SER A 21 11.81 -25.83 25.32
C SER A 21 10.59 -24.99 25.73
N LEU A 22 9.87 -24.38 24.80
CA LEU A 22 8.59 -23.73 25.05
C LEU A 22 7.45 -24.73 25.30
N LEU A 23 7.48 -25.88 24.65
CA LEU A 23 6.52 -26.98 24.88
C LEU A 23 6.73 -27.70 26.23
N SER A 24 7.97 -27.79 26.69
CA SER A 24 8.26 -28.42 28.02
C SER A 24 7.86 -27.54 29.20
N ALA A 25 7.81 -26.22 29.06
CA ALA A 25 7.34 -25.31 30.08
C ALA A 25 5.82 -25.36 30.31
N SER A 26 5.05 -25.84 29.35
CA SER A 26 3.60 -25.97 29.45
C SER A 26 3.12 -27.29 30.07
N CYS A 27 3.99 -28.28 30.24
CA CYS A 27 3.61 -29.55 30.84
C CYS A 27 3.68 -29.58 32.38
N TYR A 28 4.12 -28.49 33.05
CA TYR A 28 4.20 -28.43 34.53
C TYR A 28 3.05 -27.71 35.21
N ALA A 29 1.98 -27.40 34.50
CA ALA A 29 0.77 -26.78 35.08
C ALA A 29 -0.39 -27.80 35.20
N GLU A 30 -0.15 -28.95 35.77
CA GLU A 30 -1.21 -29.83 36.28
C GLU A 30 -1.70 -29.31 37.64
N GLY A 31 -2.90 -28.73 37.62
CA GLY A 31 -3.56 -28.37 38.88
C GLY A 31 -4.51 -27.18 38.87
N MET A 32 -4.82 -26.58 37.70
CA MET A 32 -5.83 -25.52 37.63
C MET A 32 -7.10 -26.03 36.91
N THR A 33 -8.20 -26.06 37.65
CA THR A 33 -9.55 -26.32 37.14
C THR A 33 -9.85 -25.45 35.94
N SER A 34 -10.39 -26.09 34.90
CA SER A 34 -10.82 -25.50 33.66
C SER A 34 -11.78 -24.32 33.90
N ALA A 35 -11.27 -23.12 34.00
CA ALA A 35 -12.08 -21.95 33.69
C ALA A 35 -12.25 -21.93 32.17
N GLU A 36 -13.41 -22.27 31.68
CA GLU A 36 -13.80 -21.95 30.32
C GLU A 36 -13.46 -20.47 30.10
N LEU A 37 -12.66 -20.19 29.08
CA LEU A 37 -12.57 -18.82 28.55
C LEU A 37 -14.00 -18.30 28.53
N PRO A 38 -14.26 -17.03 28.95
CA PRO A 38 -15.44 -16.38 28.47
C PRO A 38 -15.25 -16.47 26.96
N GLN A 39 -15.90 -17.46 26.36
CA GLN A 39 -16.22 -17.37 24.95
C GLN A 39 -16.77 -15.95 24.90
N VAL A 40 -16.08 -15.07 24.17
CA VAL A 40 -16.82 -14.04 23.49
C VAL A 40 -17.84 -14.86 22.73
N ASN A 41 -18.91 -15.18 23.42
CA ASN A 41 -20.14 -15.64 22.82
C ASN A 41 -20.61 -14.43 22.04
N VAL A 42 -19.93 -14.22 20.93
CA VAL A 42 -20.60 -13.74 19.77
C VAL A 42 -21.67 -14.82 19.58
N ASN A 43 -22.85 -14.56 20.15
CA ASN A 43 -24.09 -15.27 19.82
C ASN A 43 -24.41 -14.89 18.36
N ALA A 44 -23.52 -15.24 17.48
CA ALA A 44 -23.49 -15.00 16.07
C ALA A 44 -23.95 -16.23 15.30
N HIS A 45 -24.73 -17.11 15.91
CA HIS A 45 -25.10 -18.36 15.25
C HIS A 45 -26.23 -18.25 14.25
N LYS A 46 -26.84 -17.07 14.05
CA LYS A 46 -27.87 -16.91 13.01
C LYS A 46 -27.81 -15.63 12.15
N ASP A 47 -26.97 -14.64 12.51
CA ASP A 47 -26.97 -13.32 11.84
C ASP A 47 -25.64 -12.91 11.25
N LYS A 48 -24.78 -13.88 10.94
CA LYS A 48 -23.52 -13.58 10.24
C LYS A 48 -23.87 -13.20 8.80
N SER A 49 -23.52 -12.00 8.36
CA SER A 49 -23.44 -11.76 6.93
C SER A 49 -22.51 -12.85 6.36
N SER A 50 -23.02 -13.67 5.47
CA SER A 50 -22.32 -14.84 4.94
C SER A 50 -20.94 -14.52 4.35
N ARG A 51 -20.71 -13.26 3.99
CA ARG A 51 -19.48 -12.77 3.36
C ARG A 51 -18.26 -12.79 4.25
N ASP A 52 -18.39 -12.35 5.50
CA ASP A 52 -17.24 -12.17 6.41
C ASP A 52 -16.64 -13.47 6.89
N LEU A 53 -17.48 -14.47 7.09
CA LEU A 53 -17.06 -15.74 7.67
C LEU A 53 -16.56 -16.72 6.63
N GLN A 54 -17.24 -16.79 5.48
CA GLN A 54 -16.83 -17.68 4.42
C GLN A 54 -15.46 -17.32 3.88
N ALA A 55 -15.17 -16.03 3.66
CA ALA A 55 -13.87 -15.60 3.16
C ALA A 55 -12.73 -15.96 4.12
N LYS A 56 -12.88 -15.75 5.43
CA LYS A 56 -11.85 -16.05 6.43
C LYS A 56 -11.70 -17.54 6.68
N ASP A 57 -12.80 -18.23 6.90
CA ASP A 57 -12.78 -19.65 7.26
C ASP A 57 -12.39 -20.52 6.07
N VAL A 58 -12.63 -20.03 4.85
CA VAL A 58 -12.40 -20.78 3.61
C VAL A 58 -11.09 -20.44 2.95
N LEU A 59 -10.79 -19.14 2.75
CA LEU A 59 -9.54 -18.71 2.13
C LEU A 59 -8.34 -18.73 3.09
N GLY A 60 -8.60 -18.87 4.38
CA GLY A 60 -7.65 -19.34 5.38
C GLY A 60 -6.94 -18.26 6.16
N ASP A 61 -5.74 -17.79 5.84
CA ASP A 61 -4.97 -16.92 6.72
C ASP A 61 -5.52 -15.48 6.73
N GLY A 62 -6.24 -15.12 7.78
CA GLY A 62 -6.84 -13.83 7.93
C GLY A 62 -6.97 -13.38 9.38
N ASP A 63 -6.99 -12.08 9.58
CA ASP A 63 -7.20 -11.44 10.88
C ASP A 63 -8.44 -10.56 10.83
N VAL A 64 -9.22 -10.57 11.92
CA VAL A 64 -10.35 -9.66 12.12
C VAL A 64 -10.01 -8.74 13.27
N LEU A 65 -9.96 -7.45 12.98
CA LEU A 65 -9.84 -6.39 13.95
C LEU A 65 -11.25 -5.95 14.36
N THR A 66 -11.64 -6.30 15.56
CA THR A 66 -12.92 -5.90 16.14
C THR A 66 -12.89 -4.45 16.64
N ALA A 67 -14.05 -3.90 17.01
CA ALA A 67 -14.12 -2.57 17.65
C ALA A 67 -13.21 -2.48 18.90
N HIS A 68 -12.99 -3.58 19.63
CA HIS A 68 -12.06 -3.64 20.77
C HIS A 68 -10.61 -3.51 20.30
N ASP A 69 -10.20 -4.24 19.27
CA ASP A 69 -8.84 -4.16 18.70
C ASP A 69 -8.55 -2.77 18.13
N LEU A 70 -9.54 -2.16 17.49
CA LEU A 70 -9.42 -0.84 16.90
C LEU A 70 -9.22 0.27 17.93
N LYS A 71 -9.57 0.08 19.20
CA LYS A 71 -9.28 1.07 20.27
C LYS A 71 -7.79 1.40 20.34
N THR A 72 -6.93 0.38 20.26
CA THR A 72 -5.47 0.52 20.42
C THR A 72 -4.70 0.59 19.10
N LYS A 73 -5.29 0.11 17.99
CA LYS A 73 -4.60 -0.01 16.71
C LYS A 73 -4.95 1.11 15.72
N ARG A 74 -6.07 1.79 15.90
CA ARG A 74 -6.60 2.81 15.00
C ARG A 74 -5.60 3.96 14.76
N ALA A 75 -5.38 4.31 13.51
CA ALA A 75 -4.49 5.37 13.08
C ALA A 75 -5.13 6.20 11.95
N VAL A 76 -4.42 7.22 11.46
CA VAL A 76 -4.92 8.18 10.47
C VAL A 76 -5.20 7.53 9.13
N SER A 77 -4.40 6.53 8.75
CA SER A 77 -4.56 5.80 7.48
C SER A 77 -4.81 4.31 7.72
N LEU A 78 -5.38 3.66 6.71
CA LEU A 78 -5.65 2.22 6.75
C LEU A 78 -4.35 1.42 6.90
N GLY A 79 -3.30 1.75 6.15
CA GLY A 79 -2.00 1.09 6.24
C GLY A 79 -1.38 1.15 7.64
N GLN A 80 -1.42 2.33 8.30
CA GLN A 80 -0.94 2.47 9.67
C GLN A 80 -1.79 1.69 10.68
N THR A 81 -3.11 1.66 10.49
CA THR A 81 -4.02 0.90 11.37
C THR A 81 -3.71 -0.58 11.33
N LEU A 82 -3.36 -1.11 10.15
CA LEU A 82 -3.07 -2.51 9.92
C LEU A 82 -1.62 -2.91 10.21
N GLU A 83 -0.72 -1.95 10.42
CA GLU A 83 0.71 -2.22 10.63
C GLU A 83 0.98 -3.08 11.89
N LYS A 84 0.06 -3.12 12.85
CA LYS A 84 0.14 -4.00 14.02
C LYS A 84 -0.34 -5.44 13.76
N VAL A 85 -0.75 -5.75 12.54
CA VAL A 85 -1.09 -7.12 12.09
C VAL A 85 0.18 -7.79 11.54
N GLY A 86 0.43 -9.03 11.93
CA GLY A 86 1.56 -9.81 11.41
C GLY A 86 1.44 -10.00 9.89
N GLY A 87 2.55 -9.84 9.15
CA GLY A 87 2.57 -9.92 7.68
C GLY A 87 2.05 -8.68 6.93
N VAL A 88 1.59 -7.63 7.65
CA VAL A 88 1.11 -6.38 7.06
C VAL A 88 1.99 -5.21 7.50
N GLN A 89 2.49 -4.43 6.56
CA GLN A 89 3.23 -3.19 6.82
C GLN A 89 2.58 -2.02 6.11
N ASN A 90 2.92 -0.82 6.55
CA ASN A 90 2.49 0.40 5.90
C ASN A 90 3.48 0.77 4.79
N ALA A 91 3.00 0.96 3.57
CA ALA A 91 3.80 1.36 2.41
C ALA A 91 3.33 2.69 1.83
N GLY A 92 4.07 3.20 0.84
CA GLY A 92 3.66 4.37 0.07
C GLY A 92 4.33 5.66 0.50
N PHE A 93 3.59 6.76 0.49
CA PHE A 93 4.06 8.14 0.66
C PHE A 93 3.93 8.63 2.11
N GLY A 94 4.56 7.92 3.04
CA GLY A 94 4.58 8.31 4.45
C GLY A 94 3.29 7.98 5.22
N PRO A 95 3.12 8.54 6.43
CA PRO A 95 2.02 8.16 7.32
C PRO A 95 0.64 8.60 6.82
N ASN A 96 0.57 9.70 6.07
CA ASN A 96 -0.70 10.30 5.70
C ASN A 96 -1.47 9.49 4.66
N THR A 97 -0.80 8.98 3.63
CA THR A 97 -1.44 8.24 2.51
C THR A 97 -1.43 6.72 2.69
N GLY A 98 -0.70 6.21 3.64
CA GLY A 98 -0.33 4.81 3.89
C GLY A 98 -1.21 3.71 3.29
N LEU A 99 -0.63 2.93 2.38
CA LEU A 99 -1.25 1.77 1.76
C LEU A 99 -0.91 0.50 2.54
N PRO A 100 -1.87 -0.40 2.77
CA PRO A 100 -1.56 -1.72 3.28
C PRO A 100 -0.63 -2.47 2.31
N GLN A 101 0.48 -2.99 2.84
CA GLN A 101 1.39 -3.89 2.13
C GLN A 101 1.33 -5.26 2.80
N ILE A 102 0.71 -6.22 2.13
CA ILE A 102 0.56 -7.59 2.60
C ILE A 102 1.65 -8.44 1.97
N ARG A 103 2.54 -9.03 2.78
CA ARG A 103 3.60 -9.95 2.31
C ARG A 103 4.40 -9.40 1.12
N SER A 104 4.79 -8.14 1.16
CA SER A 104 5.45 -7.36 0.10
C SER A 104 4.59 -6.90 -1.08
N LEU A 105 3.31 -7.23 -1.12
CA LEU A 105 2.37 -6.84 -2.17
C LEU A 105 1.50 -5.68 -1.74
N SER A 106 1.30 -4.68 -2.58
CA SER A 106 0.49 -3.48 -2.31
C SER A 106 -0.14 -2.93 -3.60
N GLY A 107 -0.89 -1.86 -3.50
CA GLY A 107 -1.54 -1.20 -4.63
C GLY A 107 -2.54 -2.12 -5.33
N SER A 108 -2.43 -2.25 -6.64
CA SER A 108 -3.33 -3.07 -7.48
C SER A 108 -3.33 -4.58 -7.18
N ARG A 109 -2.52 -5.05 -6.23
CA ARG A 109 -2.47 -6.46 -5.81
C ARG A 109 -3.17 -6.76 -4.50
N VAL A 110 -3.59 -5.72 -3.78
CA VAL A 110 -4.36 -5.84 -2.53
C VAL A 110 -5.71 -5.18 -2.74
N TYR A 111 -6.78 -6.01 -2.72
CA TYR A 111 -8.13 -5.51 -2.89
C TYR A 111 -8.61 -4.83 -1.61
N ILE A 112 -9.00 -3.58 -1.71
CA ILE A 112 -9.54 -2.82 -0.58
C ILE A 112 -11.02 -2.59 -0.84
N SER A 113 -11.84 -3.04 0.11
CA SER A 113 -13.29 -2.84 0.08
C SER A 113 -13.78 -2.15 1.35
N GLU A 114 -14.92 -1.53 1.23
CA GLU A 114 -15.70 -0.97 2.33
C GLU A 114 -17.14 -1.44 2.18
N ASN A 115 -17.65 -2.05 3.25
CA ASN A 115 -18.98 -2.67 3.26
C ASN A 115 -19.17 -3.68 2.10
N GLY A 116 -18.17 -4.48 1.83
CA GLY A 116 -18.18 -5.56 0.83
C GLY A 116 -17.98 -5.13 -0.63
N MET A 117 -17.85 -3.83 -0.93
CA MET A 117 -17.63 -3.32 -2.28
C MET A 117 -16.30 -2.56 -2.39
N GLY A 118 -15.57 -2.79 -3.48
CA GLY A 118 -14.31 -2.11 -3.72
C GLY A 118 -14.41 -0.59 -3.59
N VAL A 119 -13.46 0.02 -2.90
CA VAL A 119 -13.45 1.47 -2.62
C VAL A 119 -13.37 2.29 -3.91
N SER A 120 -12.78 1.71 -4.97
CA SER A 120 -12.64 2.35 -6.29
C SER A 120 -11.93 3.70 -6.27
N ASP A 121 -11.06 3.88 -5.28
CA ASP A 121 -10.14 5.00 -5.25
C ASP A 121 -9.02 4.83 -6.29
N MET A 122 -8.17 5.83 -6.40
CA MET A 122 -7.05 5.85 -7.34
C MET A 122 -5.71 5.50 -6.69
N ALA A 123 -5.69 5.10 -5.40
CA ALA A 123 -4.47 4.78 -4.67
C ALA A 123 -3.72 3.57 -5.25
N ALA A 124 -4.44 2.63 -5.85
CA ALA A 124 -3.84 1.49 -6.55
C ALA A 124 -3.09 1.89 -7.83
N ILE A 125 -3.47 3.00 -8.47
CA ILE A 125 -2.90 3.52 -9.72
C ILE A 125 -1.84 4.58 -9.42
N SER A 126 -2.07 5.40 -8.41
CA SER A 126 -1.18 6.48 -8.01
C SER A 126 -0.97 6.43 -6.49
N GLY A 127 0.16 5.85 -6.06
CA GLY A 127 0.42 5.52 -4.64
C GLY A 127 0.55 6.74 -3.71
N ASN A 128 0.67 7.95 -4.23
CA ASN A 128 0.63 9.21 -3.48
C ASN A 128 -0.79 9.65 -3.13
N LEU A 129 -1.82 9.07 -3.78
CA LEU A 129 -3.21 9.30 -3.44
C LEU A 129 -3.63 8.44 -2.24
N PRO A 130 -4.56 8.92 -1.42
CA PRO A 130 -5.02 8.18 -0.24
C PRO A 130 -5.94 7.03 -0.63
N THR A 131 -5.95 5.99 0.19
CA THR A 131 -7.08 5.08 0.25
C THR A 131 -8.24 5.79 0.93
N MET A 132 -9.37 5.93 0.20
CA MET A 132 -10.53 6.71 0.65
C MET A 132 -11.40 5.93 1.66
N VAL A 133 -10.75 5.39 2.68
CA VAL A 133 -11.37 4.68 3.82
C VAL A 133 -10.98 5.37 5.11
N ASN A 134 -11.93 5.56 6.00
CA ASN A 134 -11.69 6.17 7.30
C ASN A 134 -11.72 5.14 8.44
N PRO A 135 -10.55 4.75 9.02
CA PRO A 135 -10.52 3.77 10.10
C PRO A 135 -11.25 4.22 11.39
N PHE A 136 -11.50 5.52 11.57
CA PHE A 136 -12.23 6.03 12.73
C PHE A 136 -13.72 5.70 12.70
N LEU A 137 -14.28 5.41 11.53
CA LEU A 137 -15.67 5.00 11.34
C LEU A 137 -15.84 3.48 11.29
N ALA A 138 -14.74 2.73 11.24
CA ALA A 138 -14.79 1.28 11.15
C ALA A 138 -15.29 0.62 12.44
N ASP A 139 -16.26 -0.27 12.32
CA ASP A 139 -16.68 -1.21 13.36
C ASP A 139 -15.79 -2.47 13.38
N LYS A 140 -15.38 -2.88 12.20
CA LYS A 140 -14.59 -4.10 11.99
C LYS A 140 -13.71 -3.94 10.75
N ILE A 141 -12.50 -4.50 10.79
CA ILE A 141 -11.64 -4.61 9.61
C ILE A 141 -11.22 -6.08 9.47
N THR A 142 -11.50 -6.66 8.31
CA THR A 142 -11.09 -8.02 7.96
C THR A 142 -9.91 -7.96 7.01
N VAL A 143 -8.84 -8.67 7.33
CA VAL A 143 -7.62 -8.75 6.52
C VAL A 143 -7.41 -10.19 6.07
N LEU A 144 -7.43 -10.45 4.78
CA LEU A 144 -7.08 -11.73 4.17
C LEU A 144 -5.66 -11.62 3.62
N LYS A 145 -4.72 -12.39 4.18
CA LYS A 145 -3.30 -12.35 3.80
C LYS A 145 -2.94 -13.31 2.68
N SER A 146 -3.83 -14.23 2.35
CA SER A 146 -3.74 -15.14 1.22
C SER A 146 -4.45 -14.57 -0.01
N SER A 147 -4.18 -15.13 -1.20
CA SER A 147 -4.91 -14.72 -2.40
C SER A 147 -6.42 -14.89 -2.25
N ALA A 148 -7.13 -13.80 -2.42
CA ALA A 148 -8.59 -13.75 -2.45
C ALA A 148 -9.15 -13.55 -3.87
N ALA A 149 -8.32 -13.83 -4.89
CA ALA A 149 -8.66 -13.57 -6.29
C ALA A 149 -9.87 -14.37 -6.80
N VAL A 150 -10.17 -15.51 -6.21
CA VAL A 150 -11.39 -16.28 -6.54
C VAL A 150 -12.64 -15.47 -6.19
N LEU A 151 -12.68 -14.77 -5.05
CA LEU A 151 -13.84 -13.99 -4.62
C LEU A 151 -13.89 -12.58 -5.25
N TYR A 152 -12.73 -11.90 -5.33
CA TYR A 152 -12.68 -10.47 -5.62
C TYR A 152 -11.97 -10.13 -6.94
N GLY A 153 -11.51 -11.12 -7.70
CA GLY A 153 -10.79 -10.91 -8.96
C GLY A 153 -9.31 -10.64 -8.81
N GLY A 154 -8.67 -10.26 -9.92
CA GLY A 154 -7.21 -10.16 -10.03
C GLY A 154 -6.56 -9.20 -9.04
N ASN A 155 -7.23 -8.13 -8.67
CA ASN A 155 -6.71 -7.13 -7.73
C ASN A 155 -6.59 -7.66 -6.27
N ALA A 156 -7.09 -8.87 -5.99
CA ALA A 156 -6.92 -9.58 -4.73
C ALA A 156 -5.86 -10.70 -4.78
N ILE A 157 -4.93 -10.66 -5.74
CA ILE A 157 -3.87 -11.67 -5.92
C ILE A 157 -2.93 -11.76 -4.70
N GLY A 158 -2.73 -10.65 -4.00
CA GLY A 158 -1.90 -10.54 -2.79
C GLY A 158 -2.67 -10.56 -1.48
N GLY A 159 -4.01 -10.53 -1.54
CA GLY A 159 -4.87 -10.47 -0.37
C GLY A 159 -5.99 -9.45 -0.49
N ALA A 160 -6.78 -9.32 0.56
CA ALA A 160 -7.87 -8.35 0.61
C ALA A 160 -8.02 -7.72 2.01
N VAL A 161 -8.53 -6.51 2.04
CA VAL A 161 -8.92 -5.80 3.27
C VAL A 161 -10.35 -5.31 3.08
N ASP A 162 -11.25 -5.72 3.96
CA ASP A 162 -12.61 -5.19 4.01
C ASP A 162 -12.85 -4.39 5.30
N VAL A 163 -13.38 -3.19 5.15
CA VAL A 163 -13.71 -2.28 6.26
C VAL A 163 -15.22 -2.18 6.36
N ASP A 164 -15.76 -2.66 7.46
CA ASP A 164 -17.18 -2.58 7.76
C ASP A 164 -17.45 -1.37 8.64
N THR A 165 -18.26 -0.44 8.15
CA THR A 165 -18.67 0.77 8.88
C THR A 165 -20.10 0.69 9.37
N GLY A 166 -20.87 -0.32 8.96
CA GLY A 166 -22.29 -0.46 9.29
C GLY A 166 -23.17 0.61 8.67
N ILE A 167 -22.72 1.28 7.60
CA ILE A 167 -23.46 2.39 6.95
C ILE A 167 -24.86 1.99 6.47
N ILE A 168 -25.05 0.73 6.03
CA ILE A 168 -26.37 0.15 5.76
C ILE A 168 -26.68 -0.84 6.88
N PRO A 169 -27.64 -0.56 7.76
CA PRO A 169 -28.03 -1.49 8.81
C PRO A 169 -28.59 -2.80 8.24
N HIS A 170 -28.07 -3.94 8.65
CA HIS A 170 -28.55 -5.27 8.23
C HIS A 170 -29.51 -5.91 9.21
N LYS A 171 -29.70 -5.28 10.38
CA LYS A 171 -30.63 -5.69 11.43
C LYS A 171 -31.14 -4.45 12.16
N LEU A 172 -32.32 -4.59 12.77
CA LEU A 172 -32.87 -3.53 13.60
C LEU A 172 -31.98 -3.31 14.84
N PRO A 173 -31.58 -2.06 15.16
CA PRO A 173 -30.91 -1.75 16.40
C PRO A 173 -31.77 -2.20 17.62
N GLU A 174 -31.12 -2.54 18.72
CA GLU A 174 -31.83 -2.89 19.96
C GLU A 174 -32.66 -1.71 20.48
N GLN A 175 -32.06 -0.53 20.46
CA GLN A 175 -32.69 0.72 20.89
C GLN A 175 -33.26 1.48 19.68
N ASP A 176 -34.32 2.28 19.91
CA ASP A 176 -34.91 3.12 18.87
C ASP A 176 -33.94 4.25 18.42
N PHE A 177 -33.06 4.66 19.32
CA PHE A 177 -31.97 5.62 19.06
C PHE A 177 -30.75 5.28 19.89
N GLY A 178 -29.58 5.32 19.25
CA GLY A 178 -28.29 5.14 19.89
C GLY A 178 -27.21 5.90 19.16
N GLY A 179 -26.01 5.98 19.73
CA GLY A 179 -24.93 6.66 19.04
C GLY A 179 -23.61 6.63 19.78
N LYS A 180 -22.60 7.11 19.10
CA LYS A 180 -21.22 7.26 19.63
C LYS A 180 -20.66 8.60 19.21
N ILE A 181 -20.01 9.28 20.13
CA ILE A 181 -19.26 10.52 19.89
C ILE A 181 -17.85 10.29 20.38
N GLU A 182 -16.86 10.56 19.54
CA GLU A 182 -15.44 10.48 19.90
C GLU A 182 -14.77 11.83 19.59
N LEU A 183 -14.14 12.41 20.61
CA LEU A 183 -13.35 13.63 20.51
C LEU A 183 -11.95 13.33 21.03
N SER A 184 -10.92 13.63 20.24
CA SER A 184 -9.54 13.40 20.66
C SER A 184 -8.55 14.36 20.00
N GLY A 185 -7.43 14.57 20.67
CA GLY A 185 -6.34 15.42 20.19
C GLY A 185 -5.15 15.36 21.14
N GLY A 186 -4.09 16.08 20.83
CA GLY A 186 -2.92 16.11 21.67
C GLY A 186 -1.65 16.55 20.95
N TYR A 187 -0.51 16.12 21.47
CA TYR A 187 0.79 16.45 20.91
C TYR A 187 1.15 15.50 19.76
N ASN A 188 1.55 16.08 18.64
CA ASN A 188 2.03 15.38 17.45
C ASN A 188 1.04 14.35 16.88
N THR A 189 -0.23 14.62 17.01
CA THR A 189 -1.33 13.77 16.59
C THR A 189 -2.46 14.63 16.00
N PRO A 190 -3.26 14.12 15.06
CA PRO A 190 -4.42 14.86 14.57
C PRO A 190 -5.44 15.14 15.68
N HIS A 191 -6.12 16.27 15.57
CA HIS A 191 -7.42 16.45 16.20
C HIS A 191 -8.44 15.61 15.45
N ASN A 192 -9.19 14.77 16.18
CA ASN A 192 -10.21 13.92 15.61
C ASN A 192 -11.56 14.17 16.30
N GLU A 193 -12.57 14.26 15.48
CA GLU A 193 -13.97 14.34 15.86
C GLU A 193 -14.71 13.30 15.04
N ALA A 194 -15.44 12.41 15.68
CA ALA A 194 -16.24 11.40 15.02
C ALA A 194 -17.60 11.28 15.71
N PHE A 195 -18.65 11.27 14.92
CA PHE A 195 -20.04 11.14 15.37
C PHE A 195 -20.66 9.99 14.61
N ARG A 196 -21.44 9.17 15.30
CA ARG A 196 -22.24 8.11 14.74
C ARG A 196 -23.55 8.03 15.49
N PHE A 197 -24.64 7.96 14.75
CA PHE A 197 -25.98 7.76 15.27
C PHE A 197 -26.69 6.67 14.47
N ASP A 198 -27.34 5.78 15.18
CA ASP A 198 -28.12 4.67 14.64
C ASP A 198 -29.52 4.73 15.23
N GLY A 199 -30.53 4.38 14.45
CA GLY A 199 -31.90 4.33 14.96
C GLY A 199 -32.84 3.47 14.14
N LYS A 200 -34.05 3.27 14.65
CA LYS A 200 -35.10 2.54 13.97
C LYS A 200 -36.46 3.19 14.15
N THR A 201 -37.35 2.94 13.18
CA THR A 201 -38.77 3.24 13.24
C THR A 201 -39.51 2.09 12.56
N GLY A 202 -40.22 1.27 13.35
CA GLY A 202 -40.76 0.02 12.84
C GLY A 202 -39.67 -0.89 12.24
N ASN A 203 -39.87 -1.30 11.00
CA ASN A 203 -38.92 -2.14 10.25
C ASN A 203 -37.84 -1.34 9.50
N PHE A 204 -37.82 -0.02 9.60
CA PHE A 204 -36.84 0.82 9.00
C PHE A 204 -35.72 1.17 9.99
N ALA A 205 -34.48 0.85 9.65
CA ALA A 205 -33.28 1.24 10.38
C ALA A 205 -32.49 2.29 9.60
N TRP A 206 -31.89 3.22 10.33
CA TRP A 206 -31.07 4.27 9.73
C TRP A 206 -29.73 4.44 10.45
N HIS A 207 -28.75 4.95 9.72
CA HIS A 207 -27.37 5.26 10.16
C HIS A 207 -26.96 6.63 9.66
N LEU A 208 -26.29 7.38 10.52
CA LEU A 208 -25.66 8.66 10.19
C LEU A 208 -24.28 8.71 10.85
N ASP A 209 -23.24 8.99 10.09
CA ASP A 209 -21.91 9.26 10.65
C ASP A 209 -21.25 10.50 10.03
N ALA A 210 -20.33 11.09 10.77
CA ALA A 210 -19.46 12.15 10.30
C ALA A 210 -18.14 12.11 11.06
N SER A 211 -17.05 12.48 10.37
CA SER A 211 -15.75 12.60 10.99
C SER A 211 -14.93 13.75 10.43
N ASN A 212 -14.03 14.28 11.25
CA ASN A 212 -13.03 15.28 10.89
C ASN A 212 -11.72 14.96 11.59
N SER A 213 -10.66 14.77 10.81
CA SER A 213 -9.30 14.55 11.30
C SER A 213 -8.38 15.59 10.68
N GLN A 214 -7.65 16.34 11.51
CA GLN A 214 -6.79 17.42 11.01
C GLN A 214 -5.50 17.54 11.82
N ILE A 215 -4.37 17.64 11.11
CA ILE A 215 -3.06 18.02 11.65
C ILE A 215 -2.37 19.00 10.68
N SER A 216 -1.75 20.03 11.21
CA SER A 216 -1.03 21.02 10.40
C SER A 216 0.37 20.57 9.98
N GLY A 217 0.84 19.45 10.53
CA GLY A 217 2.11 18.79 10.27
C GLY A 217 2.60 18.06 11.51
N TYR A 218 3.42 17.03 11.32
CA TYR A 218 3.95 16.25 12.44
C TYR A 218 5.41 16.63 12.76
N HIS A 219 5.80 16.40 14.01
CA HIS A 219 7.15 16.63 14.53
C HIS A 219 7.98 15.36 14.39
N ILE A 220 9.24 15.51 14.04
CA ILE A 220 10.25 14.46 13.95
C ILE A 220 11.33 14.68 15.02
N PRO A 221 11.91 13.61 15.60
CA PRO A 221 12.84 13.72 16.72
C PRO A 221 14.31 13.91 16.30
N GLY A 222 14.57 14.01 15.01
CA GLY A 222 15.91 14.16 14.46
C GLY A 222 15.87 14.61 13.01
N SER A 223 16.97 14.51 12.30
CA SER A 223 17.08 14.99 10.91
C SER A 223 16.02 14.37 10.00
N SER A 224 15.43 15.19 9.11
CA SER A 224 14.51 14.72 8.06
C SER A 224 15.22 13.78 7.09
N LYS A 225 16.53 13.98 6.85
CA LYS A 225 17.35 13.19 5.94
C LYS A 225 18.36 12.36 6.72
N PRO A 226 18.65 11.10 6.33
CA PRO A 226 19.66 10.28 6.97
C PRO A 226 21.08 10.77 6.62
N ASP A 227 22.07 10.43 7.47
CA ASP A 227 23.46 10.85 7.30
C ASP A 227 24.06 10.48 5.96
N LEU A 228 23.62 9.34 5.38
CA LEU A 228 24.07 8.89 4.05
C LEU A 228 23.75 9.90 2.93
N CYS A 229 22.76 10.79 3.13
CA CYS A 229 22.44 11.86 2.17
C CYS A 229 23.49 12.99 2.18
N TYR A 230 24.23 13.13 3.28
CA TYR A 230 25.28 14.13 3.43
C TYR A 230 26.69 13.54 3.30
N ASP A 231 26.80 12.23 3.10
CA ASP A 231 28.06 11.55 2.93
C ASP A 231 28.71 11.93 1.57
N PRO A 232 29.92 12.55 1.58
CA PRO A 232 30.61 12.90 0.36
C PRO A 232 30.89 11.70 -0.58
N ALA A 233 30.94 10.47 -0.08
CA ALA A 233 31.08 9.28 -0.90
C ALA A 233 29.88 9.03 -1.82
N ASN A 234 28.69 9.52 -1.45
CA ASN A 234 27.46 9.36 -2.20
C ASN A 234 27.17 10.53 -3.16
N ARG A 235 28.01 11.58 -3.16
CA ARG A 235 27.80 12.84 -3.89
C ARG A 235 27.54 12.69 -5.39
N LEU A 236 28.11 11.68 -6.01
CA LEU A 236 27.97 11.42 -7.45
C LEU A 236 26.82 10.43 -7.77
N ASN A 237 26.19 9.88 -6.76
CA ASN A 237 24.97 9.09 -6.95
C ASN A 237 23.77 10.02 -7.16
N SER A 238 23.54 10.43 -8.40
CA SER A 238 22.47 11.38 -8.76
C SER A 238 21.09 10.90 -8.31
N ARG A 239 20.83 9.60 -8.33
CA ARG A 239 19.53 9.02 -7.88
C ARG A 239 19.34 9.16 -6.38
N LEU A 240 20.36 8.87 -5.59
CA LEU A 240 20.31 9.04 -4.15
C LEU A 240 20.20 10.53 -3.78
N MET A 241 20.98 11.37 -4.41
CA MET A 241 20.97 12.83 -4.19
C MET A 241 19.59 13.41 -4.51
N TRP A 242 19.00 12.99 -5.62
CA TRP A 242 17.63 13.39 -5.97
C TRP A 242 16.62 12.89 -4.93
N SER A 243 16.70 11.61 -4.52
CA SER A 243 15.80 11.02 -3.51
C SER A 243 15.96 11.67 -2.14
N CYS A 244 17.16 12.16 -1.82
CA CYS A 244 17.47 12.94 -0.62
C CYS A 244 17.07 14.42 -0.77
N GLN A 245 16.75 14.89 -1.98
CA GLN A 245 16.58 16.33 -2.29
C GLN A 245 17.80 17.16 -1.84
N ILE A 246 18.98 16.70 -2.17
CA ILE A 246 20.26 17.38 -1.93
C ILE A 246 20.96 17.57 -3.28
N THR A 247 21.45 18.79 -3.50
CA THR A 247 22.19 19.13 -4.71
C THR A 247 23.67 19.30 -4.37
N PRO A 248 24.56 18.44 -4.88
CA PRO A 248 25.99 18.67 -4.76
C PRO A 248 26.38 19.89 -5.61
N VAL A 249 27.13 20.81 -5.02
CA VAL A 249 27.75 21.92 -5.73
C VAL A 249 29.13 21.43 -6.18
N ILE A 250 29.24 21.14 -7.46
CA ILE A 250 30.46 20.52 -8.04
C ILE A 250 31.11 21.47 -9.05
N THR A 251 32.42 21.31 -9.18
CA THR A 251 33.17 21.81 -10.31
C THR A 251 33.86 20.63 -11.00
N GLU A 252 33.71 20.55 -12.29
CA GLU A 252 34.33 19.55 -13.13
C GLU A 252 35.36 20.21 -14.02
N GLU A 253 36.62 19.76 -13.89
CA GLU A 253 37.71 20.24 -14.75
C GLU A 253 37.58 19.57 -16.12
N LEU A 254 37.32 20.36 -17.14
CA LEU A 254 37.23 19.91 -18.53
C LEU A 254 38.53 19.18 -18.92
N ASN A 255 38.38 18.04 -19.55
CA ASN A 255 39.48 17.31 -20.17
C ASN A 255 39.47 17.52 -21.68
N PRO A 256 40.28 18.42 -22.22
CA PRO A 256 40.38 18.64 -23.65
C PRO A 256 40.73 17.37 -24.44
N GLY A 257 41.46 16.41 -23.84
CA GLY A 257 41.85 15.14 -24.47
C GLY A 257 40.68 14.19 -24.80
N TYR A 258 39.48 14.43 -24.23
CA TYR A 258 38.29 13.67 -24.55
C TYR A 258 37.70 14.01 -25.93
N TYR A 259 37.83 15.29 -26.39
CA TYR A 259 37.21 15.81 -27.60
C TYR A 259 38.10 15.70 -28.83
N ARG A 260 37.54 15.19 -29.92
CA ARG A 260 38.30 15.01 -31.19
C ARG A 260 38.55 16.32 -31.92
N TYR A 261 37.65 17.31 -31.75
CA TYR A 261 37.74 18.57 -32.48
C TYR A 261 37.74 19.74 -31.51
N VAL A 262 38.48 20.80 -31.88
CA VAL A 262 38.50 22.07 -31.17
C VAL A 262 38.27 23.19 -32.18
N HIS A 263 37.57 24.25 -31.74
CA HIS A 263 37.39 25.42 -32.59
C HIS A 263 38.72 26.21 -32.77
N LYS A 264 39.14 26.48 -34.00
CA LYS A 264 40.44 27.08 -34.29
C LYS A 264 40.67 28.44 -33.62
N GLY A 265 39.60 29.19 -33.29
CA GLY A 265 39.68 30.43 -32.55
C GLY A 265 39.78 30.29 -31.03
N GLY A 266 39.63 29.05 -30.51
CA GLY A 266 39.79 28.77 -29.08
C GLY A 266 39.01 29.74 -28.18
N ARG A 267 39.63 30.12 -27.06
CA ARG A 267 39.01 30.98 -26.07
C ARG A 267 38.66 32.40 -26.61
N ALA A 268 39.46 32.91 -27.57
CA ALA A 268 39.16 34.20 -28.20
C ALA A 268 37.81 34.19 -28.91
N TRP A 269 37.51 33.14 -29.66
CA TRP A 269 36.21 32.93 -30.31
C TRP A 269 35.08 32.80 -29.28
N LEU A 270 35.30 32.06 -28.18
CA LEU A 270 34.30 31.90 -27.13
C LEU A 270 33.98 33.26 -26.47
N ASN A 271 34.99 34.08 -26.22
CA ASN A 271 34.78 35.42 -25.63
C ASN A 271 33.98 36.34 -26.57
N GLU A 272 34.14 36.22 -27.88
CA GLU A 272 33.30 36.96 -28.85
C GLU A 272 31.87 36.45 -28.83
N LEU A 273 31.63 35.15 -28.65
CA LEU A 273 30.30 34.60 -28.47
C LEU A 273 29.64 35.05 -27.18
N GLU A 274 30.36 35.02 -26.06
CA GLU A 274 29.92 35.52 -24.76
C GLU A 274 29.49 37.00 -24.87
N LYS A 275 30.30 37.83 -25.51
CA LYS A 275 29.99 39.22 -25.78
C LYS A 275 28.77 39.41 -26.66
N LYS A 276 28.62 38.54 -27.68
CA LYS A 276 27.48 38.59 -28.63
C LYS A 276 26.16 38.21 -27.96
N TYR A 277 26.17 37.20 -27.09
CA TYR A 277 24.96 36.66 -26.45
C TYR A 277 24.69 37.28 -25.08
N GLY A 278 25.68 37.97 -24.48
CA GLY A 278 25.52 38.55 -23.13
C GLY A 278 25.54 37.55 -22.02
N GLU A 279 26.03 36.32 -22.27
CA GLU A 279 26.05 35.19 -21.33
C GLU A 279 27.47 34.63 -21.23
N HIS A 280 27.83 34.11 -20.03
CA HIS A 280 29.04 33.35 -19.86
C HIS A 280 28.84 31.94 -20.43
N LEU A 281 29.73 31.54 -21.34
CA LEU A 281 29.70 30.23 -21.98
C LEU A 281 30.77 29.29 -21.37
N ASP A 282 30.44 28.02 -21.19
CA ASP A 282 31.35 27.01 -20.69
C ASP A 282 32.49 26.70 -21.71
N ASP A 283 33.70 26.46 -21.20
CA ASP A 283 34.84 26.11 -22.03
C ASP A 283 34.62 24.90 -22.96
N SER A 284 33.66 24.00 -22.59
CA SER A 284 33.31 22.84 -23.42
C SER A 284 32.73 23.23 -24.77
N GLU A 285 32.18 24.44 -24.90
CA GLU A 285 31.67 24.93 -26.19
C GLU A 285 32.75 25.01 -27.27
N MET A 286 34.03 25.17 -26.87
CA MET A 286 35.19 25.14 -27.79
C MET A 286 35.50 23.77 -28.34
N TYR A 287 34.92 22.68 -27.79
CA TYR A 287 35.27 21.30 -28.11
C TYR A 287 34.08 20.53 -28.65
N LYS A 288 34.33 19.57 -29.58
CA LYS A 288 33.27 18.66 -30.10
C LYS A 288 33.85 17.24 -30.27
N LEU A 289 33.00 16.23 -30.04
CA LEU A 289 33.32 14.82 -30.32
C LEU A 289 33.25 14.53 -31.83
N ASN A 290 32.31 15.15 -32.53
CA ASN A 290 32.08 14.99 -33.96
C ASN A 290 32.22 16.33 -34.66
N LYS A 291 32.82 16.32 -35.85
CA LYS A 291 32.91 17.52 -36.66
C LYS A 291 31.53 17.96 -37.08
N PRO A 292 31.12 19.23 -36.87
CA PRO A 292 29.83 19.71 -37.29
C PRO A 292 29.61 19.50 -38.77
N ALA A 293 28.46 18.87 -39.13
CA ALA A 293 28.10 18.58 -40.51
C ALA A 293 27.60 19.82 -41.27
N TRP A 294 27.14 20.86 -40.54
CA TRP A 294 26.52 22.07 -41.08
C TRP A 294 27.12 23.33 -40.46
N GLY A 295 27.19 24.42 -41.21
CA GLY A 295 27.81 25.67 -40.78
C GLY A 295 29.32 25.73 -41.07
N ASN A 296 30.07 26.49 -40.24
CA ASN A 296 31.52 26.69 -40.46
C ASN A 296 32.33 25.45 -40.05
N SER A 297 32.10 24.31 -40.65
CA SER A 297 32.85 23.05 -40.41
C SER A 297 34.40 23.25 -40.51
N ALA A 298 34.85 24.18 -41.34
CA ALA A 298 36.27 24.53 -41.50
C ALA A 298 36.89 25.22 -40.26
N ASP A 299 36.10 25.72 -39.37
CA ASP A 299 36.55 26.33 -38.12
C ASP A 299 36.87 25.32 -37.02
N TRP A 300 36.44 24.05 -37.22
CA TRP A 300 36.71 22.97 -36.33
C TRP A 300 37.86 22.11 -36.83
N ILE A 301 38.99 22.16 -36.12
CA ILE A 301 40.19 21.43 -36.47
C ILE A 301 40.36 20.23 -35.53
N ASP A 302 41.18 19.27 -35.91
CA ASP A 302 41.53 18.15 -35.03
C ASP A 302 42.18 18.67 -33.75
N ASN A 303 41.71 18.17 -32.63
CA ASN A 303 42.22 18.61 -31.34
C ASN A 303 43.57 17.96 -31.06
N PRO A 304 44.67 18.72 -30.96
CA PRO A 304 46.01 18.14 -30.72
C PRO A 304 46.11 17.48 -29.32
N LEU A 305 45.20 17.75 -28.42
CA LEU A 305 45.18 17.15 -27.08
C LEU A 305 44.30 15.87 -27.01
N TYR A 306 43.68 15.46 -28.11
CA TYR A 306 42.83 14.27 -28.11
C TYR A 306 43.68 13.00 -27.79
N ASP A 307 43.27 12.30 -26.73
CA ASP A 307 43.89 11.06 -26.28
C ASP A 307 42.86 9.94 -25.97
N GLY A 308 41.58 10.18 -26.26
CA GLY A 308 40.52 9.23 -26.01
C GLY A 308 40.17 9.04 -24.53
N SER A 309 40.61 9.93 -23.68
CA SER A 309 40.36 9.88 -22.23
C SER A 309 38.94 10.18 -21.83
N LYS A 310 38.68 10.26 -20.53
CA LYS A 310 37.32 10.61 -20.01
C LYS A 310 37.06 12.11 -20.19
N GLU A 311 35.79 12.47 -20.33
CA GLU A 311 35.31 13.84 -20.52
C GLU A 311 35.83 14.84 -19.48
N PHE A 312 35.84 14.44 -18.20
CA PHE A 312 36.37 15.24 -17.11
C PHE A 312 37.53 14.55 -16.41
N ARG A 313 38.57 15.28 -16.12
CA ARG A 313 39.73 14.79 -15.37
C ARG A 313 39.43 14.61 -13.90
N LYS A 314 38.69 15.55 -13.32
CA LYS A 314 38.45 15.64 -11.89
C LYS A 314 37.13 16.34 -11.61
N THR A 315 36.38 15.75 -10.69
CA THR A 315 35.19 16.36 -10.11
C THR A 315 35.51 16.77 -8.67
N THR A 316 35.32 18.04 -8.35
CA THR A 316 35.47 18.57 -6.99
C THR A 316 34.09 18.97 -6.45
N VAL A 317 33.74 18.46 -5.28
CA VAL A 317 32.51 18.85 -4.58
C VAL A 317 32.84 19.91 -3.54
N HIS A 318 32.31 21.09 -3.73
CA HIS A 318 32.55 22.25 -2.84
C HIS A 318 31.58 22.28 -1.68
N ALA A 319 30.33 21.86 -1.91
CA ALA A 319 29.28 21.88 -0.90
C ALA A 319 28.16 20.89 -1.25
N MET A 320 27.35 20.55 -0.25
CA MET A 320 26.10 19.82 -0.38
C MET A 320 24.96 20.78 -0.01
N ARG A 321 24.21 21.25 -1.01
CA ARG A 321 23.10 22.20 -0.80
C ARG A 321 21.84 21.42 -0.47
N ASP A 322 21.31 21.67 0.71
CA ASP A 322 20.02 21.15 1.16
C ASP A 322 18.99 22.29 1.19
N ASP A 323 18.03 22.26 0.29
CA ASP A 323 17.01 23.29 0.16
C ASP A 323 15.85 23.12 1.17
N THR A 324 15.75 21.94 1.83
CA THR A 324 14.68 21.60 2.77
C THR A 324 15.21 20.96 4.07
N PRO A 325 16.20 21.59 4.76
CA PRO A 325 16.81 21.02 5.95
C PRO A 325 15.85 21.09 7.14
N VAL A 326 15.56 19.95 7.76
CA VAL A 326 14.89 19.90 9.07
C VAL A 326 15.71 18.97 9.95
N ARG A 327 16.34 19.51 10.98
CA ARG A 327 17.18 18.74 11.92
C ARG A 327 16.37 18.07 13.02
N GLU A 328 15.34 18.76 13.52
CA GLU A 328 14.29 18.23 14.39
C GLU A 328 13.11 19.21 14.38
N GLY A 329 11.97 18.80 14.92
CA GLY A 329 10.79 19.63 14.99
C GLY A 329 9.78 19.32 13.91
N ARG A 330 9.05 20.33 13.45
CA ARG A 330 7.96 20.11 12.49
C ARG A 330 8.52 19.81 11.10
N LEU A 331 8.17 18.65 10.55
CA LEU A 331 8.49 18.32 9.17
C LEU A 331 7.64 19.16 8.20
N GLY A 332 8.31 19.82 7.26
CA GLY A 332 7.64 20.60 6.22
C GLY A 332 6.70 19.73 5.37
N ASN A 333 5.62 20.32 4.89
CA ASN A 333 4.65 19.71 3.99
C ASN A 333 4.03 18.40 4.49
N SER A 334 3.86 18.24 5.80
CA SER A 334 3.32 17.01 6.41
C SER A 334 1.89 17.17 6.96
N SER A 335 1.17 18.18 6.50
CA SER A 335 -0.22 18.44 6.90
C SER A 335 -1.19 17.41 6.35
N LEU A 336 -2.27 17.17 7.10
CA LEU A 336 -3.38 16.31 6.71
C LEU A 336 -4.71 16.90 7.14
N LYS A 337 -5.71 16.78 6.27
CA LYS A 337 -7.12 17.02 6.58
C LYS A 337 -7.96 15.97 5.90
N ASN A 338 -8.69 15.20 6.70
CA ASN A 338 -9.62 14.17 6.25
C ASN A 338 -11.00 14.43 6.86
N ARG A 339 -12.03 14.50 6.05
CA ARG A 339 -13.42 14.70 6.45
C ARG A 339 -14.32 13.72 5.73
N SER A 340 -15.28 13.17 6.43
CA SER A 340 -16.32 12.33 5.82
C SER A 340 -17.66 12.56 6.48
N VAL A 341 -18.69 12.32 5.71
CA VAL A 341 -20.08 12.25 6.17
C VAL A 341 -20.78 11.16 5.38
N SER A 342 -21.59 10.37 6.06
CA SER A 342 -22.38 9.33 5.42
C SER A 342 -23.76 9.19 6.07
N PHE A 343 -24.71 8.77 5.24
CA PHE A 343 -26.07 8.46 5.65
C PHE A 343 -26.52 7.21 4.93
N GLY A 344 -27.15 6.30 5.68
CA GLY A 344 -27.72 5.08 5.14
C GLY A 344 -29.01 4.69 5.85
N GLY A 345 -29.81 3.88 5.17
CA GLY A 345 -31.01 3.31 5.74
C GLY A 345 -31.40 2.03 5.06
N SER A 346 -32.13 1.18 5.77
CA SER A 346 -32.58 -0.08 5.24
C SER A 346 -33.96 -0.46 5.82
N TYR A 347 -34.76 -1.11 4.98
CA TYR A 347 -35.94 -1.82 5.42
C TYR A 347 -35.57 -3.27 5.73
N ILE A 348 -35.88 -3.72 6.92
CA ILE A 348 -35.54 -5.03 7.44
C ILE A 348 -36.83 -5.83 7.64
N GLY A 349 -37.00 -6.85 6.82
CA GLY A 349 -38.08 -7.80 6.89
C GLY A 349 -37.66 -9.13 7.50
N GLU A 350 -38.60 -10.05 7.68
CA GLU A 350 -38.35 -11.38 8.23
C GLU A 350 -37.34 -12.20 7.41
N ARG A 351 -37.32 -11.98 6.08
CA ARG A 351 -36.50 -12.76 5.15
C ARG A 351 -35.32 -12.02 4.56
N GLY A 352 -34.97 -10.88 5.11
CA GLY A 352 -33.81 -10.14 4.61
C GLY A 352 -33.95 -8.63 4.74
N HIS A 353 -33.14 -7.93 4.00
CA HIS A 353 -33.14 -6.47 4.00
C HIS A 353 -32.91 -5.92 2.60
N ILE A 354 -33.29 -4.67 2.42
CA ILE A 354 -32.86 -3.84 1.31
C ILE A 354 -32.51 -2.45 1.86
N GLY A 355 -31.35 -1.93 1.54
CA GLY A 355 -30.91 -0.64 2.03
C GLY A 355 -30.10 0.13 0.99
N ALA A 356 -29.99 1.42 1.25
CA ALA A 356 -29.18 2.32 0.43
C ALA A 356 -28.42 3.30 1.32
N ALA A 357 -27.25 3.74 0.83
CA ALA A 357 -26.43 4.71 1.53
C ALA A 357 -25.73 5.66 0.56
N VAL A 358 -25.37 6.83 1.06
CA VAL A 358 -24.51 7.80 0.41
C VAL A 358 -23.43 8.23 1.38
N SER A 359 -22.20 8.32 0.88
CA SER A 359 -21.08 8.87 1.64
C SER A 359 -20.31 9.89 0.81
N ARG A 360 -19.74 10.89 1.50
CA ARG A 360 -18.85 11.87 0.90
C ARG A 360 -17.62 12.05 1.77
N SER A 361 -16.44 11.88 1.15
CA SER A 361 -15.15 12.04 1.80
C SER A 361 -14.31 13.10 1.09
N LEU A 362 -13.59 13.89 1.88
CA LEU A 362 -12.67 14.94 1.43
C LEU A 362 -11.33 14.71 2.09
N TYR A 363 -10.29 14.62 1.28
CA TYR A 363 -8.94 14.40 1.75
C TYR A 363 -7.98 15.43 1.14
N ARG A 364 -7.16 16.05 1.99
CA ARG A 364 -6.08 16.93 1.57
C ARG A 364 -4.83 16.62 2.38
N SER A 365 -3.71 16.40 1.70
CA SER A 365 -2.43 16.14 2.36
C SER A 365 -1.28 16.75 1.59
N GLY A 366 -0.30 17.28 2.31
CA GLY A 366 1.02 17.47 1.76
C GLY A 366 1.74 16.14 1.58
N ILE A 367 2.74 16.11 0.70
CA ILE A 367 3.69 14.99 0.59
C ILE A 367 4.86 15.31 1.52
N PRO A 368 4.99 14.59 2.67
CA PRO A 368 5.91 15.00 3.73
C PRO A 368 7.36 15.18 3.25
N GLY A 369 7.95 16.33 3.59
CA GLY A 369 9.33 16.65 3.26
C GLY A 369 9.62 16.94 1.79
N PHE A 370 8.63 16.81 0.91
CA PHE A 370 8.84 16.95 -0.53
C PHE A 370 8.44 18.35 -1.05
N SER A 371 9.36 18.95 -1.80
CA SER A 371 9.15 20.17 -2.58
C SER A 371 9.81 20.03 -3.95
N TYR A 372 9.25 20.68 -4.95
CA TYR A 372 9.80 20.67 -6.30
C TYR A 372 9.67 22.06 -6.93
N TYR A 373 10.54 22.36 -7.88
CA TYR A 373 10.46 23.62 -8.62
C TYR A 373 9.15 23.68 -9.40
N ASN A 374 8.36 24.71 -9.16
CA ASN A 374 7.11 24.90 -9.87
C ASN A 374 7.39 25.27 -11.33
N ILE A 375 6.41 24.97 -12.19
CA ILE A 375 6.45 25.27 -13.61
C ILE A 375 5.43 26.38 -13.86
N ASP A 376 5.84 27.44 -14.57
CA ASP A 376 4.91 28.49 -14.98
C ASP A 376 3.93 28.03 -16.06
N GLY A 377 2.95 28.87 -16.41
CA GLY A 377 1.95 28.56 -17.44
C GLY A 377 2.52 28.28 -18.84
N ASN A 378 3.80 28.62 -19.08
CA ASN A 378 4.52 28.39 -20.33
C ASN A 378 5.41 27.14 -20.30
N GLY A 379 5.47 26.48 -19.14
CA GLY A 379 6.31 25.29 -18.95
C GLY A 379 7.73 25.59 -18.47
N ASN A 380 8.05 26.84 -18.08
CA ASN A 380 9.36 27.21 -17.59
C ASN A 380 9.45 26.93 -16.07
N ARG A 381 10.64 26.56 -15.63
CA ARG A 381 10.95 26.26 -14.23
C ARG A 381 11.02 27.55 -13.40
N LYS A 382 10.30 27.60 -12.27
CA LYS A 382 10.45 28.69 -11.31
C LYS A 382 11.74 28.53 -10.49
N LEU A 383 12.27 29.67 -9.99
CA LEU A 383 13.51 29.69 -9.20
C LEU A 383 13.36 29.05 -7.81
N ALA A 384 12.18 29.04 -7.22
CA ALA A 384 11.92 28.50 -5.89
C ALA A 384 11.16 27.19 -5.95
N ALA A 385 11.57 26.22 -5.12
CA ALA A 385 10.84 24.98 -4.93
C ALA A 385 9.54 25.20 -4.14
N GLU A 386 8.45 24.58 -4.58
CA GLU A 386 7.14 24.64 -3.95
C GLU A 386 6.71 23.26 -3.42
N PRO A 387 5.96 23.21 -2.30
CA PRO A 387 5.54 21.94 -1.72
C PRO A 387 4.52 21.21 -2.60
N ALA A 388 4.70 19.91 -2.74
CA ALA A 388 3.73 19.04 -3.42
C ALA A 388 2.61 18.62 -2.48
N SER A 389 1.38 18.65 -2.97
CA SER A 389 0.21 18.21 -2.20
C SER A 389 -0.83 17.52 -3.08
N VAL A 390 -1.70 16.74 -2.45
CA VAL A 390 -2.82 16.07 -3.09
C VAL A 390 -4.14 16.47 -2.46
N TYR A 391 -5.16 16.57 -3.29
CA TYR A 391 -6.54 16.81 -2.90
C TYR A 391 -7.42 15.76 -3.59
N SER A 392 -8.11 14.95 -2.79
CA SER A 392 -9.00 13.91 -3.26
C SER A 392 -10.38 14.09 -2.68
N GLN A 393 -11.40 13.88 -3.48
CA GLN A 393 -12.79 13.80 -3.05
C GLN A 393 -13.35 12.46 -3.48
N GLN A 394 -14.32 11.93 -2.75
CA GLN A 394 -15.07 10.78 -3.17
C GLN A 394 -16.52 10.96 -2.76
N THR A 395 -17.44 10.75 -3.71
CA THR A 395 -18.86 10.58 -3.43
C THR A 395 -19.24 9.17 -3.85
N ARG A 396 -19.87 8.43 -2.95
CA ARG A 396 -20.21 7.03 -3.17
C ARG A 396 -21.67 6.78 -2.81
N TRP A 397 -22.39 6.11 -3.69
CA TRP A 397 -23.71 5.56 -3.48
C TRP A 397 -23.60 4.05 -3.40
N LEU A 398 -24.30 3.46 -2.46
CA LEU A 398 -24.30 2.03 -2.21
C LEU A 398 -25.73 1.54 -2.06
N VAL A 399 -26.07 0.40 -2.67
CA VAL A 399 -27.29 -0.35 -2.40
C VAL A 399 -26.91 -1.77 -2.03
N ASP A 400 -27.52 -2.28 -0.97
CA ASP A 400 -27.31 -3.63 -0.46
C ASP A 400 -28.68 -4.29 -0.25
N ALA A 401 -28.86 -5.46 -0.81
CA ALA A 401 -30.05 -6.26 -0.63
C ALA A 401 -29.67 -7.72 -0.34
N LEU A 402 -30.36 -8.34 0.59
CA LEU A 402 -30.22 -9.73 0.93
C LEU A 402 -31.58 -10.37 1.14
N TYR A 403 -31.82 -11.49 0.48
CA TYR A 403 -33.02 -12.27 0.58
C TYR A 403 -32.74 -13.72 0.99
N ARG A 404 -33.48 -14.24 1.95
CA ARG A 404 -33.45 -15.63 2.44
C ARG A 404 -34.71 -16.37 1.96
N PRO A 405 -34.61 -17.12 0.86
CA PRO A 405 -35.78 -17.88 0.38
C PRO A 405 -36.16 -19.01 1.33
N GLN A 406 -37.39 -19.48 1.26
CA GLN A 406 -37.81 -20.73 1.91
C GLN A 406 -37.33 -21.93 1.09
N SER A 407 -36.08 -22.19 1.12
CA SER A 407 -35.44 -23.28 0.36
C SER A 407 -34.70 -24.20 1.32
N SER A 408 -34.67 -25.46 0.99
CA SER A 408 -33.91 -26.47 1.76
C SER A 408 -32.41 -26.44 1.48
N TRP A 409 -31.96 -25.71 0.45
CA TRP A 409 -30.58 -25.69 0.02
C TRP A 409 -30.00 -24.30 -0.27
N VAL A 410 -30.85 -23.27 -0.48
CA VAL A 410 -30.39 -21.88 -0.63
C VAL A 410 -30.47 -21.15 0.69
N ASP A 411 -29.36 -20.66 1.19
CA ASP A 411 -29.29 -19.87 2.42
C ASP A 411 -29.73 -18.43 2.19
N ASN A 412 -29.15 -17.82 1.17
CA ASN A 412 -29.50 -16.46 0.78
C ASN A 412 -29.02 -16.10 -0.62
N VAL A 413 -29.64 -15.05 -1.18
CA VAL A 413 -29.18 -14.35 -2.38
C VAL A 413 -28.91 -12.91 -1.98
N SER A 414 -27.73 -12.41 -2.31
CA SER A 414 -27.34 -11.03 -2.04
C SER A 414 -27.03 -10.27 -3.31
N PHE A 415 -27.40 -9.00 -3.32
CA PHE A 415 -27.09 -8.07 -4.40
C PHE A 415 -26.47 -6.81 -3.84
N LEU A 416 -25.28 -6.41 -4.36
CA LEU A 416 -24.64 -5.16 -4.06
C LEU A 416 -24.41 -4.37 -5.33
N THR A 417 -24.65 -3.07 -5.25
CA THR A 417 -24.21 -2.14 -6.29
C THR A 417 -23.67 -0.86 -5.69
N SER A 418 -22.60 -0.33 -6.29
CA SER A 418 -22.05 0.95 -5.90
C SER A 418 -21.72 1.80 -7.13
N TYR A 419 -21.99 3.10 -7.02
CA TYR A 419 -21.49 4.11 -7.94
C TYR A 419 -20.57 5.05 -7.17
N THR A 420 -19.37 5.26 -7.67
CA THR A 420 -18.33 6.06 -7.01
C THR A 420 -17.78 7.09 -7.99
N ASP A 421 -17.73 8.36 -7.58
CA ASP A 421 -17.11 9.47 -8.29
C ASP A 421 -15.95 10.00 -7.44
N THR A 422 -14.73 9.99 -8.01
CA THR A 422 -13.50 10.29 -7.27
C THR A 422 -12.58 11.22 -8.07
N PRO A 423 -12.80 12.55 -7.99
CA PRO A 423 -11.87 13.52 -8.52
C PRO A 423 -10.63 13.66 -7.62
N ASN A 424 -9.45 13.69 -8.25
CA ASN A 424 -8.16 13.87 -7.59
C ASN A 424 -7.37 14.99 -8.28
N THR A 425 -6.65 15.78 -7.48
CA THR A 425 -5.80 16.86 -7.97
C THR A 425 -4.46 16.83 -7.27
N GLU A 426 -3.39 16.92 -8.03
CA GLU A 426 -2.02 17.11 -7.55
C GLU A 426 -1.60 18.54 -7.77
N LEU A 427 -0.98 19.14 -6.76
CA LEU A 427 -0.58 20.55 -6.73
C LEU A 427 0.92 20.67 -6.43
N LEU A 428 1.57 21.65 -7.07
CA LEU A 428 2.84 22.23 -6.63
C LEU A 428 2.55 23.66 -6.21
N GLY A 429 2.64 23.91 -4.90
CA GLY A 429 2.15 25.16 -4.33
C GLY A 429 0.66 25.34 -4.64
N SER A 430 0.32 26.38 -5.40
CA SER A 430 -1.04 26.65 -5.89
C SER A 430 -1.31 26.12 -7.31
N THR A 431 -0.29 25.65 -8.02
CA THR A 431 -0.40 25.21 -9.42
C THR A 431 -0.90 23.79 -9.51
N LYS A 432 -1.97 23.56 -10.25
CA LYS A 432 -2.47 22.23 -10.61
C LYS A 432 -1.52 21.60 -11.63
N VAL A 433 -0.87 20.52 -11.25
CA VAL A 433 0.10 19.81 -12.12
C VAL A 433 -0.47 18.53 -12.73
N ASN A 434 -1.38 17.86 -12.04
CA ASN A 434 -2.13 16.71 -12.57
C ASN A 434 -3.54 16.69 -11.99
N SER A 435 -4.48 16.08 -12.74
CA SER A 435 -5.71 15.52 -12.19
C SER A 435 -5.90 14.10 -12.70
N LEU A 436 -6.57 13.32 -11.88
CA LEU A 436 -6.90 11.94 -12.18
C LEU A 436 -8.30 11.65 -11.61
N ASP A 437 -9.30 11.74 -12.46
CA ASP A 437 -10.71 11.67 -12.08
C ASP A 437 -11.28 10.32 -12.50
N SER A 438 -12.00 9.65 -11.62
CA SER A 438 -12.52 8.30 -11.85
C SER A 438 -14.00 8.20 -11.49
N ARG A 439 -14.80 7.62 -12.39
CA ARG A 439 -16.19 7.25 -12.16
C ARG A 439 -16.34 5.75 -12.32
N THR A 440 -16.82 5.07 -11.29
CA THR A 440 -16.87 3.60 -11.26
C THR A 440 -18.25 3.12 -10.86
N LEU A 441 -18.83 2.24 -11.68
CA LEU A 441 -20.01 1.44 -11.33
C LEU A 441 -19.58 0.00 -11.06
N GLN A 442 -20.00 -0.55 -9.94
CA GLN A 442 -19.77 -1.95 -9.58
C GLN A 442 -21.08 -2.61 -9.20
N ASN A 443 -21.26 -3.87 -9.62
CA ASN A 443 -22.39 -4.71 -9.26
C ASN A 443 -21.87 -6.08 -8.87
N ARG A 444 -22.48 -6.70 -7.86
CA ARG A 444 -22.20 -8.06 -7.42
C ARG A 444 -23.48 -8.76 -7.02
N ILE A 445 -23.65 -9.97 -7.51
CA ILE A 445 -24.69 -10.89 -7.08
C ILE A 445 -24.04 -12.17 -6.56
N GLU A 446 -24.55 -12.69 -5.46
CA GLU A 446 -24.02 -13.90 -4.84
C GLU A 446 -25.14 -14.73 -4.25
N LEU A 447 -25.11 -16.02 -4.55
CA LEU A 447 -25.99 -17.04 -3.99
C LEU A 447 -25.16 -17.91 -3.05
N ASN A 448 -25.56 -18.01 -1.79
CA ASN A 448 -24.99 -18.88 -0.79
C ASN A 448 -25.92 -20.08 -0.59
N HIS A 449 -25.34 -21.27 -0.51
CA HIS A 449 -26.10 -22.51 -0.44
C HIS A 449 -25.47 -23.54 0.51
N HIS A 450 -26.28 -24.47 0.98
CA HIS A 450 -25.85 -25.68 1.65
C HIS A 450 -26.62 -26.88 1.10
N PHE A 451 -25.94 -27.85 0.52
CA PHE A 451 -26.57 -29.09 0.07
C PHE A 451 -26.71 -30.10 1.18
N SER A 452 -25.92 -29.99 2.24
CA SER A 452 -25.98 -30.77 3.46
C SER A 452 -25.22 -30.08 4.58
N SER A 453 -25.25 -30.64 5.79
CA SER A 453 -24.39 -30.13 6.91
C SER A 453 -22.89 -30.24 6.62
N LEU A 454 -22.50 -31.02 5.60
CA LEU A 454 -21.12 -31.21 5.19
C LEU A 454 -20.68 -30.28 4.06
N PHE A 455 -21.63 -29.90 3.17
CA PHE A 455 -21.36 -29.13 1.95
C PHE A 455 -22.07 -27.79 1.97
N ASN A 456 -21.30 -26.72 1.88
CA ASN A 456 -21.80 -25.38 1.66
C ASN A 456 -20.89 -24.60 0.70
N GLY A 457 -21.43 -23.60 0.05
CA GLY A 457 -20.66 -22.82 -0.91
C GLY A 457 -21.31 -21.52 -1.34
N SER A 458 -20.65 -20.86 -2.27
CA SER A 458 -21.11 -19.63 -2.89
C SER A 458 -20.87 -19.67 -4.39
N ILE A 459 -21.84 -19.18 -5.14
CA ILE A 459 -21.76 -18.92 -6.57
C ILE A 459 -22.07 -17.45 -6.78
N GLY A 460 -21.27 -16.76 -7.57
CA GLY A 460 -21.51 -15.33 -7.78
C GLY A 460 -20.98 -14.80 -9.10
N ALA A 461 -21.41 -13.61 -9.40
CA ALA A 461 -20.97 -12.82 -10.55
C ALA A 461 -20.77 -11.36 -10.16
N ASP A 462 -19.81 -10.72 -10.79
CA ASP A 462 -19.56 -9.29 -10.62
C ASP A 462 -19.30 -8.60 -11.96
N TYR A 463 -19.62 -7.32 -11.98
CA TYR A 463 -19.39 -6.43 -13.10
C TYR A 463 -18.87 -5.09 -12.59
N LYS A 464 -17.83 -4.56 -13.24
CA LYS A 464 -17.26 -3.25 -12.94
C LYS A 464 -17.02 -2.49 -14.23
N ARG A 465 -17.43 -1.23 -14.25
CA ARG A 465 -17.12 -0.26 -15.31
C ARG A 465 -16.49 0.96 -14.69
N ARG A 466 -15.28 1.31 -15.14
CA ARG A 466 -14.53 2.49 -14.70
C ARG A 466 -14.23 3.38 -15.90
N HIS A 467 -14.57 4.64 -15.78
CA HIS A 467 -14.13 5.70 -16.68
C HIS A 467 -13.12 6.55 -15.93
N THR A 468 -11.95 6.79 -16.53
CA THR A 468 -10.88 7.60 -15.95
C THR A 468 -10.53 8.71 -16.92
N GLU A 469 -10.53 9.95 -16.44
CA GLU A 469 -10.08 11.13 -17.15
C GLU A 469 -8.82 11.68 -16.50
N SER A 470 -7.84 12.13 -17.28
CA SER A 470 -6.60 12.69 -16.76
C SER A 470 -6.29 14.01 -17.46
N SER A 471 -5.75 14.96 -16.69
CA SER A 471 -5.20 16.20 -17.24
C SER A 471 -3.90 16.55 -16.52
N GLY A 472 -2.98 17.19 -17.25
CA GLY A 472 -1.70 17.64 -16.72
C GLY A 472 -1.71 19.12 -16.32
N LEU A 473 -0.57 19.76 -16.51
CA LEU A 473 -0.32 21.15 -16.11
C LEU A 473 -1.42 22.11 -16.62
N ASN A 474 -2.00 22.86 -15.67
CA ASN A 474 -3.08 23.83 -15.92
C ASN A 474 -4.30 23.23 -16.64
N GLY A 475 -4.62 21.97 -16.41
CA GLY A 475 -5.76 21.27 -17.00
C GLY A 475 -5.59 20.88 -18.47
N LYS A 476 -4.39 20.97 -19.03
CA LYS A 476 -4.12 20.54 -20.41
C LYS A 476 -4.19 19.02 -20.51
N ARG A 477 -4.86 18.53 -21.56
CA ARG A 477 -5.07 17.10 -21.84
C ARG A 477 -4.20 16.59 -23.00
N THR A 478 -3.17 17.29 -23.40
CA THR A 478 -2.34 16.93 -24.54
C THR A 478 -1.02 16.29 -24.14
N GLY A 479 -0.66 15.24 -24.78
CA GLY A 479 0.51 14.38 -24.79
C GLY A 479 1.59 14.57 -23.73
N ASN A 480 2.34 15.65 -23.78
CA ASN A 480 3.43 15.90 -22.81
C ASN A 480 2.95 16.46 -21.47
N TYR A 481 1.66 16.70 -21.29
CA TYR A 481 1.11 17.36 -20.11
C TYR A 481 0.19 16.47 -19.28
N SER A 482 -0.29 15.36 -19.81
CA SER A 482 -1.10 14.39 -19.07
C SER A 482 -0.32 13.10 -18.88
N TYR A 483 -0.27 12.64 -17.66
CA TYR A 483 0.41 11.42 -17.29
C TYR A 483 -0.30 10.14 -17.79
N LEU A 484 -1.64 10.20 -17.95
CA LEU A 484 -2.45 9.12 -18.51
C LEU A 484 -3.39 9.64 -19.61
N PRO A 485 -3.70 8.85 -20.64
CA PRO A 485 -4.83 9.12 -21.53
C PRO A 485 -6.16 8.77 -20.87
N ASP A 486 -7.26 9.32 -21.38
CA ASP A 486 -8.60 8.97 -20.94
C ASP A 486 -8.89 7.50 -21.27
N THR A 487 -9.46 6.76 -20.30
CA THR A 487 -9.66 5.32 -20.42
C THR A 487 -11.05 4.88 -20.00
N ASN A 488 -11.57 3.85 -20.68
CA ASN A 488 -12.75 3.10 -20.29
C ASN A 488 -12.37 1.65 -20.00
N SER A 489 -12.50 1.22 -18.74
CA SER A 489 -12.23 -0.14 -18.32
C SER A 489 -13.53 -0.87 -17.99
N ARG A 490 -13.65 -2.15 -18.40
CA ARG A 490 -14.77 -3.02 -18.07
C ARG A 490 -14.21 -4.35 -17.58
N GLU A 491 -14.74 -4.80 -16.46
CA GLU A 491 -14.40 -6.08 -15.85
C GLU A 491 -15.68 -6.84 -15.57
N TYR A 492 -15.68 -8.15 -15.82
CA TYR A 492 -16.71 -9.05 -15.33
C TYR A 492 -16.07 -10.35 -14.88
N GLY A 493 -16.72 -11.00 -13.91
CA GLY A 493 -16.26 -12.27 -13.39
C GLY A 493 -17.42 -13.13 -12.92
N ILE A 494 -17.20 -14.43 -13.01
CA ILE A 494 -18.05 -15.46 -12.39
C ILE A 494 -17.17 -16.32 -11.50
N PHE A 495 -17.69 -16.74 -10.37
CA PHE A 495 -16.93 -17.57 -9.44
C PHE A 495 -17.82 -18.61 -8.77
N VAL A 496 -17.19 -19.67 -8.32
CA VAL A 496 -17.75 -20.70 -7.46
C VAL A 496 -16.73 -21.02 -6.36
N LEU A 497 -17.22 -21.23 -5.15
CA LEU A 497 -16.43 -21.59 -3.99
C LEU A 497 -17.21 -22.61 -3.18
N GLU A 498 -16.65 -23.82 -3.03
CA GLU A 498 -17.27 -24.94 -2.33
C GLU A 498 -16.45 -25.35 -1.13
N ASN A 499 -17.13 -25.66 -0.04
CA ASN A 499 -16.54 -26.06 1.22
C ASN A 499 -17.09 -27.41 1.66
N LEU A 500 -16.18 -28.26 2.10
CA LEU A 500 -16.47 -29.54 2.71
C LEU A 500 -15.98 -29.53 4.15
N LYS A 501 -16.83 -29.88 5.10
CA LYS A 501 -16.45 -30.11 6.48
C LYS A 501 -16.91 -31.48 6.93
N TYR A 502 -15.94 -32.35 7.22
CA TYR A 502 -16.22 -33.71 7.68
C TYR A 502 -15.36 -34.07 8.87
N ARG A 503 -15.96 -34.24 10.06
CA ARG A 503 -15.25 -34.52 11.32
C ARG A 503 -14.12 -33.52 11.57
N ASN A 504 -12.89 -34.00 11.56
CA ASN A 504 -11.66 -33.22 11.77
C ASN A 504 -11.02 -32.67 10.49
N TYR A 505 -11.67 -32.83 9.33
CA TYR A 505 -11.20 -32.42 8.03
C TYR A 505 -12.07 -31.28 7.50
N GLU A 506 -11.41 -30.28 6.93
CA GLU A 506 -12.01 -29.19 6.18
C GLU A 506 -11.33 -29.14 4.82
N ALA A 507 -12.07 -28.91 3.77
CA ALA A 507 -11.52 -28.68 2.43
C ALA A 507 -12.30 -27.57 1.73
N SER A 508 -11.64 -26.86 0.85
CA SER A 508 -12.27 -25.82 0.04
C SER A 508 -11.70 -25.83 -1.36
N LEU A 509 -12.58 -25.67 -2.34
CA LEU A 509 -12.23 -25.53 -3.75
C LEU A 509 -12.90 -24.29 -4.31
N GLY A 510 -12.16 -23.48 -5.02
CA GLY A 510 -12.68 -22.27 -5.65
C GLY A 510 -12.15 -22.09 -7.06
N TRP A 511 -13.00 -21.57 -7.93
CA TRP A 511 -12.63 -21.21 -9.28
C TRP A 511 -13.30 -19.88 -9.68
N ARG A 512 -12.58 -19.08 -10.46
CA ARG A 512 -13.08 -17.85 -11.06
C ARG A 512 -12.59 -17.71 -12.49
N TYR A 513 -13.50 -17.34 -13.35
CA TYR A 513 -13.21 -16.79 -14.66
C TYR A 513 -13.49 -15.29 -14.65
N GLY A 514 -12.55 -14.50 -15.16
CA GLY A 514 -12.67 -13.05 -15.30
C GLY A 514 -12.26 -12.57 -16.69
N ASN A 515 -12.81 -11.45 -17.10
CA ASN A 515 -12.40 -10.76 -18.31
C ASN A 515 -12.28 -9.27 -18.04
N VAL A 516 -11.14 -8.70 -18.41
CA VAL A 516 -10.82 -7.26 -18.27
C VAL A 516 -10.57 -6.68 -19.64
N ARG A 517 -11.22 -5.57 -19.93
CA ARG A 517 -11.00 -4.83 -21.17
C ARG A 517 -10.71 -3.37 -20.87
N HIS A 518 -9.60 -2.85 -21.40
CA HIS A 518 -9.24 -1.44 -21.39
C HIS A 518 -9.39 -0.84 -22.78
N GLY A 519 -10.06 0.28 -22.88
CA GLY A 519 -10.20 1.06 -24.10
C GLY A 519 -9.68 2.47 -23.88
N LEU A 520 -8.88 2.99 -24.81
CA LEU A 520 -8.39 4.38 -24.78
C LEU A 520 -9.33 5.29 -25.54
N ASP A 521 -9.56 6.49 -25.02
CA ASP A 521 -10.09 7.59 -25.77
C ASP A 521 -8.92 8.50 -26.22
N LEU A 522 -8.48 8.28 -27.44
CA LEU A 522 -7.38 9.04 -28.03
C LEU A 522 -7.80 10.41 -28.55
N SER A 523 -9.08 10.75 -28.55
CA SER A 523 -9.59 12.06 -29.00
C SER A 523 -9.10 13.20 -28.12
N SER A 524 -8.90 12.92 -26.83
CA SER A 524 -8.35 13.87 -25.84
C SER A 524 -6.81 13.89 -25.82
N TYR A 525 -6.15 12.90 -26.45
CA TYR A 525 -4.70 12.70 -26.43
C TYR A 525 -4.08 13.14 -27.75
N LYS A 526 -4.13 14.42 -28.05
CA LYS A 526 -3.46 14.99 -29.25
C LYS A 526 -2.02 15.35 -28.89
N THR A 527 -1.06 14.59 -29.39
CA THR A 527 0.35 15.00 -29.39
C THR A 527 0.59 16.02 -30.49
N ALA A 528 1.33 17.07 -30.19
CA ALA A 528 1.74 18.07 -31.17
C ALA A 528 2.73 17.52 -32.23
N ARG A 529 3.20 16.28 -32.06
CA ARG A 529 4.11 15.57 -32.98
C ARG A 529 3.68 14.11 -33.09
N ASN A 530 3.66 13.64 -34.32
CA ASN A 530 3.41 12.24 -34.73
C ASN A 530 4.61 11.38 -34.31
N THR A 531 4.75 11.08 -33.00
CA THR A 531 5.87 10.35 -32.44
C THR A 531 5.57 8.86 -32.42
N ASP A 532 6.61 8.02 -32.42
CA ASP A 532 6.48 6.56 -32.36
C ASP A 532 5.71 6.09 -31.10
N SER A 533 5.73 6.87 -30.02
CA SER A 533 4.92 6.63 -28.82
C SER A 533 3.41 6.74 -29.08
N GLN A 534 2.96 7.69 -29.93
CA GLN A 534 1.54 7.80 -30.30
C GLN A 534 1.08 6.61 -31.14
N LYS A 535 1.87 6.21 -32.12
CA LYS A 535 1.59 5.01 -32.92
C LYS A 535 1.55 3.73 -32.08
N GLY A 536 2.40 3.67 -31.07
CA GLY A 536 2.39 2.58 -30.08
C GLY A 536 1.09 2.54 -29.27
N LEU A 537 0.56 3.70 -28.83
CA LEU A 537 -0.71 3.81 -28.11
C LEU A 537 -1.91 3.48 -29.00
N GLU A 538 -1.92 3.90 -30.26
CA GLU A 538 -2.99 3.57 -31.20
C GLU A 538 -3.13 2.06 -31.42
N LYS A 539 -2.02 1.32 -31.51
CA LYS A 539 -2.02 -0.15 -31.59
C LYS A 539 -2.56 -0.83 -30.32
N ARG A 540 -2.59 -0.12 -29.19
CA ARG A 540 -3.03 -0.60 -27.86
C ARG A 540 -4.35 0.02 -27.42
N SER A 541 -5.06 0.69 -28.32
CA SER A 541 -6.29 1.42 -28.01
C SER A 541 -7.40 0.54 -27.42
N SER A 542 -7.31 -0.78 -27.59
CA SER A 542 -8.21 -1.74 -26.95
C SER A 542 -7.47 -3.02 -26.60
N LEU A 543 -7.31 -3.28 -25.31
CA LEU A 543 -6.68 -4.49 -24.76
C LEU A 543 -7.70 -5.33 -23.99
N LYS A 544 -7.64 -6.65 -24.19
CA LYS A 544 -8.52 -7.62 -23.54
C LYS A 544 -7.71 -8.72 -22.90
N TYR A 545 -8.03 -9.04 -21.64
CA TYR A 545 -7.39 -10.07 -20.84
C TYR A 545 -8.44 -11.04 -20.32
N SER A 546 -8.22 -12.34 -20.55
CA SER A 546 -9.01 -13.42 -19.94
C SER A 546 -8.21 -14.02 -18.79
N LEU A 547 -8.81 -14.10 -17.61
CA LEU A 547 -8.16 -14.44 -16.36
C LEU A 547 -8.82 -15.69 -15.77
N ASN A 548 -7.99 -16.61 -15.29
CA ASN A 548 -8.44 -17.78 -14.56
C ASN A 548 -7.74 -17.85 -13.20
N SER A 549 -8.52 -17.95 -12.14
CA SER A 549 -8.00 -18.12 -10.79
C SER A 549 -8.59 -19.38 -10.16
N PHE A 550 -7.75 -20.09 -9.42
CA PHE A 550 -8.08 -21.33 -8.74
C PHE A 550 -7.57 -21.29 -7.30
N HIS A 551 -8.33 -21.87 -6.39
CA HIS A 551 -7.98 -22.05 -4.99
C HIS A 551 -8.33 -23.46 -4.54
N ALA A 552 -7.43 -24.07 -3.78
CA ALA A 552 -7.66 -25.30 -3.06
C ALA A 552 -7.04 -25.20 -1.67
N SER A 553 -7.78 -25.57 -0.65
CA SER A 553 -7.25 -25.65 0.70
C SER A 553 -7.73 -26.91 1.41
N THR A 554 -6.93 -27.36 2.39
CA THR A 554 -7.31 -28.40 3.32
C THR A 554 -6.86 -28.04 4.72
N GLY A 555 -7.70 -28.37 5.71
CA GLY A 555 -7.42 -28.28 7.13
C GLY A 555 -7.64 -29.62 7.80
N TRP A 556 -6.74 -30.02 8.67
CA TRP A 556 -6.83 -31.23 9.44
C TRP A 556 -6.55 -30.95 10.92
N LYS A 557 -7.43 -31.44 11.78
CA LYS A 557 -7.25 -31.38 13.24
C LYS A 557 -6.91 -32.78 13.78
N PRO A 558 -5.63 -33.21 13.73
CA PRO A 558 -5.23 -34.50 14.23
C PRO A 558 -5.50 -34.64 15.74
N LEU A 559 -5.41 -33.54 16.46
CA LEU A 559 -5.66 -33.41 17.89
C LEU A 559 -6.54 -32.20 18.16
N PRO A 560 -7.33 -32.16 19.25
CA PRO A 560 -8.22 -31.04 19.55
C PRO A 560 -7.50 -29.68 19.61
N PHE A 561 -6.24 -29.68 20.06
CA PHE A 561 -5.41 -28.49 20.21
C PHE A 561 -4.52 -28.16 19.01
N TRP A 562 -4.49 -29.00 17.96
CA TRP A 562 -3.61 -28.83 16.82
C TRP A 562 -4.37 -28.87 15.50
N LYS A 563 -4.22 -27.80 14.69
CA LYS A 563 -4.75 -27.71 13.32
C LYS A 563 -3.61 -27.48 12.33
N ILE A 564 -3.57 -28.29 11.28
CA ILE A 564 -2.65 -28.15 10.16
C ILE A 564 -3.46 -27.65 8.96
N ASN A 565 -2.93 -26.68 8.23
CA ASN A 565 -3.55 -26.16 7.00
C ASN A 565 -2.54 -26.22 5.85
N ALA A 566 -3.01 -26.62 4.69
CA ALA A 566 -2.27 -26.51 3.44
C ALA A 566 -3.15 -25.84 2.39
N ARG A 567 -2.56 -24.92 1.61
CA ARG A 567 -3.28 -24.18 0.56
C ARG A 567 -2.45 -24.07 -0.69
N TYR A 568 -3.14 -24.11 -1.80
CA TYR A 568 -2.62 -23.79 -3.10
C TYR A 568 -3.54 -22.79 -3.78
N SER A 569 -2.97 -21.76 -4.38
CA SER A 569 -3.72 -20.87 -5.27
C SER A 569 -2.92 -20.58 -6.54
N ARG A 570 -3.64 -20.51 -7.66
CA ARG A 570 -3.17 -19.94 -8.91
C ARG A 570 -4.07 -18.76 -9.24
N SER A 571 -3.52 -17.57 -9.27
CA SER A 571 -4.27 -16.33 -9.45
C SER A 571 -3.68 -15.50 -10.57
N GLN A 572 -4.53 -14.81 -11.33
CA GLN A 572 -4.11 -13.96 -12.42
C GLN A 572 -4.66 -12.54 -12.23
N ARG A 573 -3.83 -11.53 -12.56
CA ARG A 573 -4.20 -10.11 -12.56
C ARG A 573 -3.88 -9.48 -13.92
N ALA A 574 -4.83 -8.76 -14.50
CA ALA A 574 -4.56 -7.91 -15.66
C ALA A 574 -3.70 -6.71 -15.27
N PRO A 575 -2.84 -6.19 -16.16
CA PRO A 575 -2.17 -4.92 -15.94
C PRO A 575 -3.18 -3.78 -15.75
N GLU A 576 -2.85 -2.81 -14.90
CA GLU A 576 -3.63 -1.59 -14.69
C GLU A 576 -3.33 -0.52 -15.77
N ILE A 577 -4.19 0.49 -15.84
CA ILE A 577 -4.10 1.52 -16.89
C ILE A 577 -2.79 2.33 -16.85
N ASN A 578 -2.24 2.60 -15.64
CA ASN A 578 -0.94 3.25 -15.51
C ASN A 578 0.21 2.35 -15.97
N GLU A 579 0.15 1.04 -15.69
CA GLU A 579 1.14 0.07 -16.12
C GLU A 579 1.18 -0.06 -17.65
N LEU A 580 0.03 0.14 -18.31
CA LEU A 580 -0.13 0.01 -19.76
C LEU A 580 0.11 1.31 -20.53
N TYR A 581 -0.24 2.46 -19.94
CA TYR A 581 -0.41 3.69 -20.69
C TYR A 581 0.27 4.91 -20.07
N ALA A 582 0.92 4.82 -18.90
CA ALA A 582 1.61 5.97 -18.33
C ALA A 582 2.63 6.56 -19.29
N SER A 583 2.66 7.89 -19.44
CA SER A 583 3.56 8.60 -20.34
C SER A 583 3.77 10.04 -19.86
N GLY A 584 4.76 10.26 -18.98
CA GLY A 584 5.16 11.62 -18.63
C GLY A 584 5.31 11.90 -17.15
N SER A 585 5.35 13.18 -16.84
CA SER A 585 5.66 13.66 -15.49
C SER A 585 4.52 13.42 -14.53
N HIS A 586 4.84 12.72 -13.46
CA HIS A 586 3.97 12.48 -12.33
C HIS A 586 4.62 13.07 -11.08
N TYR A 587 4.45 14.38 -10.88
CA TYR A 587 5.22 15.16 -9.89
C TYR A 587 5.03 14.65 -8.47
N ALA A 588 3.82 14.34 -8.08
CA ALA A 588 3.54 13.87 -6.73
C ALA A 588 3.98 12.40 -6.49
N GLN A 589 4.28 11.63 -7.55
CA GLN A 589 4.94 10.32 -7.48
C GLN A 589 6.46 10.41 -7.52
N LEU A 590 7.01 11.61 -7.66
CA LEU A 590 8.44 11.85 -7.73
C LEU A 590 9.13 11.16 -8.93
N ALA A 591 8.42 11.00 -10.04
CA ALA A 591 8.93 10.31 -11.20
C ALA A 591 8.29 10.79 -12.50
N SER A 592 8.99 10.61 -13.63
CA SER A 592 8.38 10.53 -14.95
C SER A 592 8.10 9.05 -15.24
N GLU A 593 6.83 8.68 -15.24
CA GLU A 593 6.39 7.31 -15.48
C GLU A 593 6.10 7.08 -16.95
N ASN A 594 6.57 5.95 -17.46
CA ASN A 594 6.37 5.58 -18.84
C ASN A 594 6.03 4.09 -18.98
N HIS A 595 5.13 3.78 -19.91
CA HIS A 595 4.94 2.42 -20.36
C HIS A 595 6.10 2.00 -21.29
N PHE A 596 6.39 0.71 -21.35
CA PHE A 596 7.41 0.20 -22.24
C PHE A 596 6.87 0.15 -23.68
N SER A 597 7.55 0.81 -24.63
CA SER A 597 7.02 1.06 -26.00
C SER A 597 6.87 -0.20 -26.86
N ASP A 598 7.66 -1.25 -26.63
CA ASP A 598 7.82 -2.35 -27.58
C ASP A 598 7.03 -3.61 -27.25
N SER A 599 6.46 -3.73 -26.04
CA SER A 599 5.69 -4.90 -25.64
C SER A 599 4.43 -4.56 -24.85
N VAL A 600 3.36 -5.30 -25.11
CA VAL A 600 2.15 -5.26 -24.26
C VAL A 600 2.40 -6.16 -23.06
N LEU A 601 2.21 -5.63 -21.85
CA LEU A 601 2.32 -6.40 -20.62
C LEU A 601 1.27 -7.53 -20.60
N ARG A 602 1.71 -8.72 -20.21
CA ARG A 602 0.85 -9.88 -19.99
C ARG A 602 0.26 -9.86 -18.60
N PRO A 603 -0.83 -10.60 -18.35
CA PRO A 603 -1.35 -10.79 -17.00
C PRO A 603 -0.31 -11.40 -16.07
N GLU A 604 -0.15 -10.84 -14.88
CA GLU A 604 0.59 -11.49 -13.82
C GLU A 604 -0.06 -12.83 -13.46
N THR A 605 0.74 -13.84 -13.25
CA THR A 605 0.30 -15.14 -12.76
C THR A 605 1.06 -15.53 -11.50
N ALA A 606 0.37 -15.54 -10.37
CA ALA A 606 0.91 -16.01 -9.09
C ALA A 606 0.50 -17.44 -8.79
N ARG A 607 1.46 -18.27 -8.38
CA ARG A 607 1.24 -19.62 -7.84
C ARG A 607 1.76 -19.66 -6.42
N THR A 608 0.85 -19.79 -5.47
CA THR A 608 1.16 -19.71 -4.03
C THR A 608 0.91 -21.06 -3.36
N TRP A 609 1.89 -21.50 -2.59
CA TRP A 609 1.77 -22.56 -1.62
C TRP A 609 1.88 -21.99 -0.22
N GLU A 610 0.98 -22.41 0.68
CA GLU A 610 0.99 -22.02 2.08
C GLU A 610 0.83 -23.22 2.98
N PHE A 611 1.57 -23.22 4.09
CA PHE A 611 1.51 -24.23 5.13
C PHE A 611 1.37 -23.57 6.48
N GLY A 612 0.26 -23.83 7.16
CA GLY A 612 -0.06 -23.25 8.44
C GLY A 612 -0.16 -24.31 9.53
N ASN A 613 0.34 -23.98 10.72
CA ASN A 613 0.11 -24.74 11.94
C ASN A 613 -0.52 -23.82 12.96
N GLU A 614 -1.53 -24.32 13.64
CA GLU A 614 -2.19 -23.64 14.74
C GLU A 614 -2.29 -24.59 15.92
N PHE A 615 -1.73 -24.14 17.05
CA PHE A 615 -1.85 -24.81 18.33
C PHE A 615 -2.69 -23.94 19.26
N ALA A 616 -3.73 -24.51 19.86
CA ALA A 616 -4.60 -23.81 20.78
C ALA A 616 -4.69 -24.59 22.09
N TRP A 617 -4.51 -23.91 23.22
CA TRP A 617 -4.63 -24.46 24.56
C TRP A 617 -5.37 -23.47 25.44
N ASN A 618 -5.57 -23.81 26.70
CA ASN A 618 -6.31 -22.96 27.62
C ASN A 618 -5.68 -21.55 27.71
N GLY A 619 -6.43 -20.54 27.24
CA GLY A 619 -6.00 -19.15 27.15
C GLY A 619 -4.92 -18.83 26.11
N GLY A 620 -4.37 -19.82 25.40
CA GLY A 620 -3.25 -19.64 24.49
C GLY A 620 -3.50 -20.10 23.06
N LYS A 621 -2.80 -19.46 22.13
CA LYS A 621 -2.81 -19.77 20.70
C LYS A 621 -1.47 -19.45 20.07
N LEU A 622 -0.88 -20.43 19.38
CA LEU A 622 0.30 -20.24 18.53
C LEU A 622 -0.09 -20.50 17.08
N ARG A 623 0.20 -19.54 16.21
CA ARG A 623 0.07 -19.68 14.76
C ARG A 623 1.44 -19.56 14.12
N ALA A 624 1.74 -20.40 13.14
CA ALA A 624 2.94 -20.33 12.31
C ALA A 624 2.56 -20.62 10.87
N ASN A 625 2.82 -19.67 9.97
CA ASN A 625 2.52 -19.77 8.55
C ASN A 625 3.78 -19.58 7.73
N TYR A 626 4.08 -20.55 6.87
CA TYR A 626 5.08 -20.42 5.80
C TYR A 626 4.37 -20.31 4.46
N TYR A 627 4.84 -19.41 3.60
CA TYR A 627 4.30 -19.24 2.27
C TYR A 627 5.39 -19.04 1.22
N GLN A 628 5.12 -19.50 0.02
CA GLN A 628 5.94 -19.25 -1.16
C GLN A 628 5.04 -18.96 -2.37
N THR A 629 5.26 -17.84 -3.02
CA THR A 629 4.59 -17.44 -4.26
C THR A 629 5.61 -17.32 -5.38
N ARG A 630 5.33 -17.92 -6.51
CA ARG A 630 6.07 -17.69 -7.77
C ARG A 630 5.19 -16.89 -8.71
N PHE A 631 5.72 -15.75 -9.12
CA PHE A 631 5.11 -14.92 -10.16
C PHE A 631 5.75 -15.18 -11.51
N ASN A 632 4.91 -15.32 -12.52
CA ASN A 632 5.29 -15.05 -13.89
C ASN A 632 4.75 -13.67 -14.26
N ASP A 633 5.59 -12.87 -14.95
CA ASP A 633 5.26 -11.52 -15.41
C ASP A 633 4.86 -10.56 -14.25
N TYR A 634 5.59 -10.58 -13.10
CA TYR A 634 5.39 -9.61 -12.02
C TYR A 634 5.68 -8.20 -12.53
N ILE A 635 4.67 -7.34 -12.52
CA ILE A 635 4.77 -5.98 -13.05
C ILE A 635 5.32 -5.03 -11.98
N TYR A 636 6.34 -4.27 -12.31
CA TYR A 636 6.98 -3.33 -11.39
C TYR A 636 7.46 -2.07 -12.11
N LEU A 637 7.59 -0.99 -11.37
CA LEU A 637 8.13 0.26 -11.87
C LEU A 637 9.65 0.26 -11.69
N SER A 638 10.39 0.11 -12.80
CA SER A 638 11.84 0.03 -12.80
C SER A 638 12.48 1.40 -12.91
N ASP A 639 13.58 1.62 -12.20
CA ASP A 639 14.42 2.81 -12.38
C ASP A 639 15.30 2.67 -13.63
N VAL A 640 15.42 3.76 -14.40
CA VAL A 640 16.27 3.86 -15.57
C VAL A 640 17.31 4.96 -15.36
N ALA A 641 18.50 4.81 -15.93
CA ALA A 641 19.64 5.68 -15.70
C ALA A 641 19.52 7.11 -16.29
N HIS A 642 18.48 7.42 -17.04
CA HIS A 642 18.34 8.72 -17.72
C HIS A 642 17.32 9.62 -16.99
N ASP A 643 17.70 10.89 -16.83
CA ASP A 643 16.75 11.94 -16.46
C ASP A 643 15.83 12.21 -17.64
N GLY A 644 14.53 12.15 -17.40
CA GLY A 644 13.56 12.74 -18.35
C GLY A 644 13.82 14.25 -18.43
N GLY A 645 13.56 14.86 -19.59
CA GLY A 645 13.81 16.29 -19.83
C GLY A 645 13.21 17.28 -18.82
N ASN A 646 12.50 16.80 -17.80
CA ASN A 646 11.92 17.57 -16.70
C ASN A 646 12.68 17.39 -15.36
N HIS A 647 13.88 16.82 -15.38
CA HIS A 647 14.68 16.51 -14.20
C HIS A 647 14.03 15.54 -13.19
N LEU A 648 12.93 14.88 -13.54
CA LEU A 648 12.35 13.80 -12.76
C LEU A 648 13.00 12.48 -13.16
N PRO A 649 13.26 11.57 -12.22
CA PRO A 649 13.75 10.24 -12.55
C PRO A 649 12.78 9.54 -13.50
N THR A 650 13.29 9.08 -14.64
CA THR A 650 12.49 8.34 -15.62
C THR A 650 12.38 6.89 -15.19
N LYS A 651 11.14 6.41 -15.09
CA LYS A 651 10.82 5.04 -14.71
C LYS A 651 9.93 4.39 -15.77
N TYR A 652 10.13 3.08 -15.98
CA TYR A 652 9.33 2.29 -16.91
C TYR A 652 8.62 1.15 -16.22
N TRP A 653 7.36 0.93 -16.56
CA TRP A 653 6.60 -0.25 -16.18
C TRP A 653 7.08 -1.47 -16.96
N ARG A 654 7.52 -2.49 -16.25
CA ARG A 654 8.14 -3.70 -16.79
C ARG A 654 7.62 -4.94 -16.07
N ALA A 655 7.91 -6.11 -16.60
CA ALA A 655 7.57 -7.39 -15.98
C ALA A 655 8.81 -8.26 -15.80
N ALA A 656 8.83 -9.04 -14.72
CA ALA A 656 9.87 -10.04 -14.44
C ALA A 656 9.29 -11.23 -13.69
N ASP A 657 9.89 -12.40 -13.84
CA ASP A 657 9.54 -13.56 -13.01
C ASP A 657 10.17 -13.39 -11.62
N THR A 658 9.36 -13.55 -10.57
CA THR A 658 9.81 -13.33 -9.19
C THR A 658 9.34 -14.42 -8.25
N ARG A 659 10.03 -14.50 -7.10
CA ARG A 659 9.67 -15.40 -6.01
C ARG A 659 9.52 -14.62 -4.72
N ILE A 660 8.35 -14.75 -4.11
CA ILE A 660 8.08 -14.26 -2.76
C ILE A 660 8.06 -15.44 -1.81
N GLN A 661 8.74 -15.33 -0.68
CA GLN A 661 8.70 -16.33 0.37
C GLN A 661 8.79 -15.66 1.74
N GLY A 662 8.06 -16.22 2.71
CA GLY A 662 8.04 -15.65 4.04
C GLY A 662 7.56 -16.60 5.13
N LEU A 663 7.73 -16.13 6.35
CA LEU A 663 7.34 -16.81 7.58
C LEU A 663 6.67 -15.80 8.50
N GLU A 664 5.53 -16.18 9.06
CA GLU A 664 4.79 -15.43 10.07
C GLU A 664 4.55 -16.31 11.27
N ILE A 665 4.86 -15.82 12.46
CA ILE A 665 4.64 -16.52 13.74
C ILE A 665 3.92 -15.55 14.67
N GLU A 666 2.88 -16.01 15.33
CA GLU A 666 2.14 -15.26 16.34
C GLU A 666 1.77 -16.16 17.50
N LEU A 667 2.09 -15.71 18.69
CA LEU A 667 1.71 -16.33 19.96
C LEU A 667 0.87 -15.35 20.75
N THR A 668 -0.30 -15.77 21.19
CA THR A 668 -1.15 -15.02 22.12
C THR A 668 -1.43 -15.88 23.33
N GLN A 669 -1.31 -15.33 24.53
CA GLN A 669 -1.62 -15.99 25.79
C GLN A 669 -2.44 -15.05 26.67
N LEU A 670 -3.61 -15.49 27.07
CA LEU A 670 -4.46 -14.84 28.07
C LEU A 670 -4.24 -15.50 29.42
N PHE A 671 -3.96 -14.71 30.44
CA PHE A 671 -3.87 -15.10 31.83
C PHE A 671 -5.07 -14.53 32.60
N ASP A 672 -5.87 -15.37 33.20
CA ASP A 672 -6.88 -14.96 34.16
C ASP A 672 -6.24 -14.77 35.54
N LEU A 673 -6.03 -13.51 35.93
CA LEU A 673 -5.46 -13.16 37.23
C LEU A 673 -6.54 -13.01 38.32
N LYS A 674 -7.73 -13.59 38.07
CA LYS A 674 -8.90 -13.56 38.98
C LYS A 674 -9.26 -12.13 39.39
N GLN A 675 -9.18 -11.81 40.67
CA GLN A 675 -9.50 -10.49 41.23
C GLN A 675 -8.62 -9.34 40.67
N TYR A 676 -7.48 -9.66 40.08
CA TYR A 676 -6.55 -8.68 39.48
C TYR A 676 -6.83 -8.46 37.98
N GLY A 677 -7.86 -9.10 37.42
CA GLY A 677 -8.28 -8.93 36.02
C GLY A 677 -7.63 -9.93 35.08
N GLN A 678 -7.58 -9.58 33.79
CA GLN A 678 -7.04 -10.43 32.74
C GLN A 678 -5.84 -9.77 32.07
N LEU A 679 -4.79 -10.55 31.84
CA LEU A 679 -3.57 -10.11 31.14
C LEU A 679 -3.41 -10.93 29.85
N GLU A 680 -3.43 -10.24 28.71
CA GLU A 680 -3.08 -10.83 27.42
C GLU A 680 -1.65 -10.47 27.04
N LEU A 681 -0.86 -11.46 26.69
CA LEU A 681 0.46 -11.30 26.10
C LEU A 681 0.42 -11.74 24.63
N ARG A 682 1.03 -10.95 23.75
CA ARG A 682 1.15 -11.24 22.33
C ARG A 682 2.59 -11.09 21.88
N LEU A 683 3.10 -12.12 21.19
CA LEU A 683 4.38 -12.10 20.50
C LEU A 683 4.13 -12.32 19.02
N PHE A 684 4.82 -11.59 18.16
CA PHE A 684 4.80 -11.88 16.73
C PHE A 684 6.17 -11.67 16.09
N ALA A 685 6.40 -12.41 15.01
CA ALA A 685 7.54 -12.23 14.12
C ALA A 685 7.10 -12.42 12.68
N ASP A 686 7.53 -11.54 11.78
CA ASP A 686 7.31 -11.70 10.37
C ASP A 686 8.58 -11.42 9.56
N ARG A 687 8.69 -12.15 8.44
CA ARG A 687 9.76 -11.98 7.48
C ARG A 687 9.27 -12.31 6.08
N VAL A 688 9.59 -11.45 5.12
CA VAL A 688 9.30 -11.67 3.70
C VAL A 688 10.52 -11.35 2.85
N ARG A 689 10.66 -12.06 1.73
CA ARG A 689 11.62 -11.78 0.66
C ARG A 689 10.90 -11.81 -0.66
N ASN A 690 11.22 -10.88 -1.55
CA ASN A 690 10.72 -10.83 -2.93
C ASN A 690 11.93 -10.57 -3.84
N HIS A 691 12.27 -11.53 -4.68
CA HIS A 691 13.44 -11.47 -5.55
C HIS A 691 13.12 -12.04 -6.93
N ALA A 692 13.85 -11.58 -7.95
CA ALA A 692 13.74 -12.11 -9.30
C ALA A 692 14.19 -13.58 -9.37
N ASP A 693 13.56 -14.37 -10.22
CA ASP A 693 13.96 -15.75 -10.48
C ASP A 693 15.05 -15.79 -11.57
N ASP A 694 16.18 -16.47 -11.28
CA ASP A 694 17.38 -16.51 -12.12
C ASP A 694 17.19 -17.15 -13.51
N LYS A 695 16.08 -17.81 -13.74
CA LYS A 695 15.91 -18.69 -14.88
C LYS A 695 15.29 -18.04 -16.12
N ASP A 696 14.82 -16.80 -16.03
CA ASP A 696 14.20 -16.17 -17.18
C ASP A 696 15.18 -15.35 -18.03
N SER A 697 15.83 -16.04 -18.97
CA SER A 697 16.68 -15.42 -19.99
C SER A 697 15.92 -14.62 -21.05
N ARG A 698 14.57 -14.67 -21.06
CA ARG A 698 13.74 -14.03 -22.09
C ARG A 698 13.53 -12.54 -21.88
N ASN A 699 13.84 -12.03 -20.71
CA ASN A 699 13.73 -10.62 -20.39
C ASN A 699 15.11 -9.97 -20.30
N ALA A 700 15.42 -9.03 -21.19
CA ALA A 700 16.65 -8.20 -21.07
C ALA A 700 16.74 -7.51 -19.70
N ASP A 701 15.61 -7.34 -19.00
CA ASP A 701 15.51 -6.78 -17.67
C ASP A 701 15.91 -7.75 -16.56
N SER A 702 15.78 -9.06 -16.75
CA SER A 702 16.29 -10.04 -15.79
C SER A 702 17.79 -9.92 -15.59
N ASN A 703 18.54 -9.51 -16.62
CA ASN A 703 19.97 -9.22 -16.50
C ASN A 703 20.23 -7.94 -15.68
N ARG A 704 19.35 -6.93 -15.75
CA ARG A 704 19.45 -5.74 -14.91
C ARG A 704 19.11 -6.06 -13.47
N LEU A 705 18.03 -6.77 -13.20
CA LEU A 705 17.69 -7.26 -11.85
C LEU A 705 18.82 -8.14 -11.28
N ARG A 706 19.50 -8.94 -12.08
CA ARG A 706 20.71 -9.69 -11.67
C ARG A 706 21.83 -8.77 -11.18
N ASN A 707 22.15 -7.75 -11.92
CA ASN A 707 23.16 -6.76 -11.53
C ASN A 707 22.74 -5.98 -10.29
N ASP A 708 21.44 -5.93 -9.98
CA ASP A 708 20.77 -5.16 -8.94
C ASP A 708 20.59 -5.93 -7.62
N GLY A 709 21.17 -7.14 -7.50
CA GLY A 709 21.08 -7.94 -6.29
C GLY A 709 19.78 -8.75 -6.15
N TYR A 710 19.01 -8.92 -7.23
CA TYR A 710 17.86 -9.81 -7.36
C TYR A 710 16.61 -9.44 -6.54
N TYR A 711 16.58 -8.36 -5.79
CA TYR A 711 15.47 -8.00 -4.91
C TYR A 711 14.63 -6.87 -5.49
N MET A 712 13.31 -6.94 -5.28
CA MET A 712 12.38 -5.88 -5.66
C MET A 712 12.58 -4.63 -4.80
N PRO A 713 12.35 -3.42 -5.34
CA PRO A 713 12.45 -2.18 -4.57
C PRO A 713 11.35 -2.08 -3.50
N ASN A 714 11.56 -1.22 -2.50
CA ASN A 714 10.62 -0.90 -1.43
C ASN A 714 10.11 -2.13 -0.66
N LEU A 715 11.00 -3.09 -0.38
CA LEU A 715 10.67 -4.28 0.38
C LEU A 715 10.42 -3.96 1.86
N PRO A 716 9.43 -4.61 2.49
CA PRO A 716 9.24 -4.54 3.92
C PRO A 716 10.39 -5.25 4.65
N VAL A 717 10.73 -4.76 5.85
CA VAL A 717 11.75 -5.36 6.70
C VAL A 717 11.16 -6.41 7.63
N SER A 718 12.00 -7.31 8.15
CA SER A 718 11.59 -8.24 9.21
C SER A 718 11.23 -7.49 10.48
N ARG A 719 10.16 -7.95 11.16
CA ARG A 719 9.70 -7.35 12.42
C ARG A 719 9.57 -8.39 13.51
N TYR A 720 9.72 -7.90 14.75
CA TYR A 720 9.52 -8.65 15.98
C TYR A 720 8.73 -7.77 16.94
N GLY A 721 7.62 -8.26 17.44
CA GLY A 721 6.75 -7.50 18.33
C GLY A 721 6.39 -8.22 19.60
N LEU A 722 6.33 -7.48 20.69
CA LEU A 722 5.82 -7.88 21.99
C LEU A 722 4.69 -6.92 22.36
N GLY A 723 3.54 -7.45 22.75
CA GLY A 723 2.41 -6.69 23.27
C GLY A 723 1.94 -7.26 24.60
N ALA A 724 1.46 -6.39 25.47
CA ALA A 724 0.76 -6.74 26.70
C ALA A 724 -0.50 -5.88 26.82
N SER A 725 -1.63 -6.47 27.17
CA SER A 725 -2.89 -5.80 27.43
C SER A 725 -3.51 -6.33 28.72
N TRP A 726 -3.78 -5.43 29.67
CA TRP A 726 -4.41 -5.75 30.93
C TRP A 726 -5.80 -5.11 31.01
N ASN A 727 -6.78 -5.91 31.42
CA ASN A 727 -8.17 -5.50 31.57
C ASN A 727 -8.68 -5.84 32.97
N LYS A 728 -9.19 -4.84 33.69
CA LYS A 728 -9.84 -5.03 35.00
C LYS A 728 -10.98 -4.05 35.19
N GLY A 729 -12.21 -4.56 35.21
CA GLY A 729 -13.39 -3.73 35.41
C GLY A 729 -13.50 -2.64 34.34
N ALA A 730 -13.42 -1.38 34.77
CA ALA A 730 -13.49 -0.21 33.91
C ALA A 730 -12.15 0.14 33.21
N TRP A 731 -11.05 -0.45 33.66
CA TRP A 731 -9.71 -0.12 33.18
C TRP A 731 -9.22 -1.06 32.08
N GLN A 732 -8.60 -0.49 31.06
CA GLN A 732 -7.82 -1.18 30.05
C GLN A 732 -6.47 -0.48 29.91
N ILE A 733 -5.37 -1.24 30.02
CA ILE A 733 -4.00 -0.73 29.87
C ILE A 733 -3.29 -1.65 28.88
N GLY A 734 -2.64 -1.07 27.87
CA GLY A 734 -1.89 -1.83 26.88
C GLY A 734 -0.54 -1.18 26.58
N SER A 735 0.42 -2.01 26.20
CA SER A 735 1.72 -1.56 25.70
C SER A 735 2.21 -2.50 24.61
N SER A 736 2.94 -1.98 23.64
CA SER A 736 3.57 -2.79 22.59
C SER A 736 4.93 -2.22 22.21
N LEU A 737 5.89 -3.13 22.04
CA LEU A 737 7.23 -2.84 21.52
C LEU A 737 7.41 -3.58 20.22
N THR A 738 7.64 -2.86 19.13
CA THR A 738 7.90 -3.45 17.80
C THR A 738 9.28 -3.04 17.31
N ARG A 739 10.13 -4.01 17.04
CA ARG A 739 11.43 -3.81 16.41
C ARG A 739 11.35 -4.09 14.92
N TYR A 740 11.80 -3.14 14.13
CA TYR A 740 12.00 -3.20 12.68
C TYR A 740 13.49 -3.43 12.43
N ALA A 741 13.82 -4.52 11.78
CA ALA A 741 15.23 -4.86 11.46
C ALA A 741 15.76 -3.95 10.35
N ALA A 742 17.08 -3.80 10.30
CA ALA A 742 17.73 -3.19 9.13
C ALA A 742 17.49 -4.07 7.89
N ALA A 743 17.29 -3.46 6.74
CA ALA A 743 17.12 -4.20 5.49
C ALA A 743 18.45 -4.87 5.10
N LYS A 744 18.45 -6.21 5.07
CA LYS A 744 19.61 -6.98 4.59
C LYS A 744 19.64 -7.07 3.06
N HIS A 745 18.47 -6.96 2.45
CA HIS A 745 18.26 -7.07 1.01
C HIS A 745 17.42 -5.88 0.57
N THR A 746 18.02 -5.06 -0.25
CA THR A 746 17.41 -3.87 -0.83
C THR A 746 17.32 -4.05 -2.32
N GLY A 747 16.31 -3.46 -2.94
CA GLY A 747 16.20 -3.38 -4.38
C GLY A 747 17.15 -2.36 -4.98
N ASN A 748 16.96 -2.08 -6.26
CA ASN A 748 17.75 -1.09 -6.98
C ASN A 748 17.06 0.26 -7.06
N MET A 749 17.89 1.31 -6.97
CA MET A 749 17.47 2.66 -7.28
C MET A 749 17.62 2.97 -8.77
N ALA A 750 18.65 2.44 -9.40
CA ALA A 750 18.95 2.54 -10.84
C ALA A 750 19.95 1.45 -11.24
N ALA A 751 20.11 1.20 -12.53
CA ALA A 751 20.92 0.10 -13.08
C ALA A 751 22.34 -0.04 -12.49
N ALA A 752 22.92 1.02 -11.95
CA ALA A 752 24.28 1.02 -11.39
C ALA A 752 24.32 1.16 -9.86
N TYR A 753 23.22 1.44 -9.19
CA TYR A 753 23.23 1.82 -7.77
C TYR A 753 22.18 1.03 -6.97
N LYS A 754 22.70 0.20 -6.07
CA LYS A 754 21.89 -0.50 -5.09
C LYS A 754 21.26 0.48 -4.12
N GLU A 755 19.98 0.27 -3.78
CA GLU A 755 19.30 1.05 -2.77
C GLU A 755 20.00 0.91 -1.40
N PRO A 756 20.40 2.02 -0.72
CA PRO A 756 21.02 1.93 0.59
C PRO A 756 20.06 1.38 1.64
N SER A 757 20.60 0.57 2.54
CA SER A 757 19.88 0.08 3.72
C SER A 757 19.81 1.18 4.78
N LEU A 758 18.61 1.38 5.33
CA LEU A 758 18.41 2.20 6.51
C LEU A 758 18.58 1.35 7.78
N GLY A 759 18.93 2.01 8.89
CA GLY A 759 19.16 1.36 10.18
C GLY A 759 17.89 0.74 10.77
N SER A 760 18.10 -0.19 11.72
CA SER A 760 16.99 -0.75 12.51
C SER A 760 16.49 0.25 13.54
N TYR A 761 15.20 0.15 13.89
CA TYR A 761 14.59 0.96 14.94
C TYR A 761 13.57 0.14 15.73
N ALA A 762 13.18 0.64 16.90
CA ALA A 762 12.12 0.07 17.72
C ALA A 762 11.16 1.17 18.14
N LEU A 763 9.87 0.86 18.10
CA LEU A 763 8.78 1.75 18.53
C LEU A 763 8.10 1.17 19.75
N LEU A 764 7.99 1.98 20.79
CA LEU A 764 7.24 1.69 22.02
C LEU A 764 5.96 2.50 22.02
N ASP A 765 4.82 1.80 22.08
CA ASP A 765 3.49 2.41 22.17
C ASP A 765 2.83 1.97 23.49
N ALA A 766 1.96 2.79 24.04
CA ALA A 766 1.16 2.47 25.23
C ALA A 766 -0.23 3.11 25.13
N TYR A 767 -1.19 2.47 25.77
CA TYR A 767 -2.57 2.90 25.81
C TYR A 767 -3.17 2.67 27.18
N VAL A 768 -3.98 3.62 27.66
CA VAL A 768 -4.80 3.47 28.87
C VAL A 768 -6.18 4.02 28.63
N SER A 769 -7.20 3.30 29.07
CA SER A 769 -8.57 3.85 29.11
C SER A 769 -9.31 3.45 30.39
N HIS A 770 -10.28 4.28 30.70
CA HIS A 770 -11.22 4.08 31.79
C HIS A 770 -12.65 4.33 31.31
N THR A 771 -13.54 3.34 31.45
CA THR A 771 -14.92 3.40 31.04
C THR A 771 -15.85 3.55 32.24
N GLN A 772 -16.64 4.61 32.25
CA GLN A 772 -17.68 4.86 33.29
C GLN A 772 -19.05 4.62 32.67
N LYS A 773 -19.91 3.86 33.35
CA LYS A 773 -21.30 3.63 32.96
C LYS A 773 -22.22 4.56 33.75
N HIS A 774 -23.12 5.24 33.05
CA HIS A 774 -24.08 6.20 33.59
C HIS A 774 -25.50 5.87 33.12
N GLY A 775 -26.09 4.84 33.68
CA GLY A 775 -27.42 4.37 33.23
C GLY A 775 -27.39 3.90 31.77
N ARG A 776 -28.01 4.68 30.87
CA ARG A 776 -28.13 4.32 29.45
C ARG A 776 -26.88 4.68 28.62
N TYR A 777 -26.00 5.55 29.10
CA TYR A 777 -24.79 5.93 28.37
C TYR A 777 -23.52 5.52 29.09
N SER A 778 -22.41 5.42 28.35
CA SER A 778 -21.08 5.20 28.91
C SER A 778 -20.09 6.22 28.38
N THR A 779 -19.15 6.61 29.23
CA THR A 779 -18.06 7.51 28.88
C THR A 779 -16.74 6.78 29.03
N GLU A 780 -15.97 6.71 27.97
CA GLU A 780 -14.61 6.16 27.96
C GLU A 780 -13.61 7.31 27.80
N TRP A 781 -12.75 7.49 28.78
CA TRP A 781 -11.60 8.40 28.72
C TRP A 781 -10.39 7.57 28.31
N PHE A 782 -9.56 8.08 27.39
CA PHE A 782 -8.37 7.36 26.97
C PHE A 782 -7.17 8.28 26.74
N LEU A 783 -5.98 7.67 26.90
CA LEU A 783 -4.69 8.24 26.56
C LEU A 783 -3.94 7.21 25.69
N ASP A 784 -3.51 7.61 24.50
CA ASP A 784 -2.76 6.79 23.52
C ASP A 784 -1.42 7.48 23.24
N GLY A 785 -0.33 6.78 23.47
CA GLY A 785 1.03 7.24 23.21
C GLY A 785 1.73 6.36 22.19
N ARG A 786 2.34 6.98 21.18
CA ARG A 786 3.09 6.26 20.13
C ARG A 786 4.51 6.76 20.05
N ASN A 787 5.43 5.87 19.66
CA ASN A 787 6.86 6.17 19.63
C ASN A 787 7.33 6.87 20.92
N LEU A 788 6.93 6.36 22.08
CA LEU A 788 7.16 7.00 23.39
C LEU A 788 8.65 7.23 23.69
N THR A 789 9.53 6.44 23.09
CA THR A 789 10.99 6.58 23.20
C THR A 789 11.54 7.68 22.27
N ASN A 790 10.69 8.34 21.49
CA ASN A 790 11.03 9.43 20.58
C ASN A 790 12.17 9.07 19.60
N ARG A 791 12.11 7.86 19.00
CA ARG A 791 13.12 7.39 18.04
C ARG A 791 12.87 7.95 16.64
N THR A 792 13.95 8.35 15.98
CA THR A 792 13.93 8.62 14.53
C THR A 792 13.77 7.30 13.80
N ALA A 793 12.62 7.08 13.19
CA ALA A 793 12.26 5.86 12.50
C ALA A 793 12.08 6.12 11.00
N ARG A 794 12.64 5.25 10.14
CA ARG A 794 12.55 5.36 8.69
C ARG A 794 12.13 4.03 8.10
N ALA A 795 10.93 3.98 7.56
CA ALA A 795 10.40 2.77 6.94
C ALA A 795 11.12 2.50 5.60
N GLN A 796 11.86 1.39 5.50
CA GLN A 796 12.60 1.02 4.28
C GLN A 796 11.70 0.87 3.05
N ASN A 797 10.44 0.47 3.23
CA ASN A 797 9.46 0.32 2.17
C ASN A 797 8.72 1.62 1.80
N SER A 798 9.03 2.74 2.45
CA SER A 798 8.47 4.05 2.08
C SER A 798 9.23 4.66 0.90
N ILE A 799 8.51 5.27 -0.02
CA ILE A 799 9.10 6.06 -1.12
C ILE A 799 9.80 7.30 -0.57
N LEU A 800 9.28 7.87 0.52
CA LEU A 800 9.83 9.09 1.16
C LEU A 800 10.92 8.80 2.21
N LYS A 801 11.47 7.59 2.27
CA LYS A 801 12.40 7.12 3.33
C LYS A 801 13.63 8.01 3.56
N TYR A 802 14.08 8.73 2.53
CA TYR A 802 15.25 9.61 2.61
C TYR A 802 14.94 11.06 2.96
N ILE A 803 13.64 11.46 2.98
CA ILE A 803 13.25 12.85 3.25
C ILE A 803 12.22 12.99 4.37
N ALA A 804 11.51 11.91 4.70
CA ALA A 804 10.43 11.93 5.68
C ALA A 804 10.50 10.72 6.62
N PRO A 805 11.13 10.84 7.80
CA PRO A 805 10.99 9.86 8.86
C PRO A 805 9.55 9.80 9.36
N LEU A 806 9.21 8.72 10.05
CA LEU A 806 7.93 8.58 10.75
C LEU A 806 7.80 9.65 11.85
N PRO A 807 6.57 9.97 12.29
CA PRO A 807 6.36 10.90 13.39
C PRO A 807 7.16 10.51 14.64
N GLY A 808 7.70 11.50 15.35
CA GLY A 808 8.29 11.35 16.66
C GLY A 808 7.25 10.95 17.70
N ARG A 809 7.60 11.08 18.99
CA ARG A 809 6.65 10.84 20.08
C ARG A 809 5.36 11.58 19.82
N SER A 810 4.24 10.86 19.95
CA SER A 810 2.90 11.44 19.90
C SER A 810 2.09 10.99 21.11
N ILE A 811 1.25 11.89 21.63
CA ILE A 811 0.37 11.64 22.76
C ILE A 811 -1.00 12.18 22.41
N ARG A 812 -2.00 11.30 22.42
CA ARG A 812 -3.39 11.62 22.14
C ARG A 812 -4.26 11.32 23.35
N ALA A 813 -4.99 12.29 23.83
CA ALA A 813 -6.04 12.13 24.82
C ALA A 813 -7.41 12.27 24.16
N GLY A 814 -8.41 11.56 24.66
CA GLY A 814 -9.74 11.66 24.11
C GLY A 814 -10.84 11.13 25.04
N VAL A 815 -12.05 11.44 24.64
CA VAL A 815 -13.28 10.95 25.26
C VAL A 815 -14.16 10.32 24.20
N LYS A 816 -14.76 9.19 24.54
CA LYS A 816 -15.79 8.52 23.76
C LYS A 816 -17.04 8.37 24.60
N ILE A 817 -18.15 8.88 24.09
CA ILE A 817 -19.48 8.75 24.70
C ILE A 817 -20.27 7.78 23.83
N SER A 818 -20.86 6.76 24.44
CA SER A 818 -21.78 5.82 23.78
C SER A 818 -23.13 5.88 24.45
N LEU A 819 -24.19 6.08 23.64
CA LEU A 819 -25.59 6.22 24.04
C LEU A 819 -26.32 4.89 23.91
#